data_e775a218f3923e8c31e78473d3af89ad
#
_entry.id   e775a218f3923e8c31e78473d3af89ad
#
_cell.length_a   1.000
_cell.length_b   1.000
_cell.length_c   1.000
_cell.angle_alpha   90.00
_cell.angle_beta   90.00
_cell.angle_gamma   90.00
#
_symmetry.space_group_name_H-M   'P 1'
#
loop_
_entity.id
_entity.type
_entity.pdbx_description
1 polymer ?
#
loop_
_entity_poly.entity_id
_entity_poly.type
_entity_poly.pdbx_seq_one_letter_code
_entity_poly.pdbx_strand_id
1 'polypeptide(L)'
;MIRLVLLLLCCIGSAAVFAQTSTSLAGKVTEEDGGEPVAFANVVLYKNGVLTTGAETDENGNYNFSNIDPGTYDLEVTFVGLQTQRLAGIRVLAGRSNKADIKMTDGAGTLLGEVIVTDYKVPLIEQDNTTSGKVITSEDIRNLPTRNINAIAATTAGASSADEGGEITIRGSRSNATDYYVDGIRVQGNLIPESEIDQLQVITGGIEAQYGDVTGGIISITTKGPSSTFAGGVEVETSNFFDAYDNTLIGFNLTGPLLKNKNGESILGFRISGRASDQVDDDPPGIAVYNIRDEKLRELEDNPILNIGGNPFVAADFLTADDVDVLKAKPYEDNRRYDITAKLDARLTRAIDVSLTGSYADSKNQFTPGGWRVLNSHNNPLDLDKTYRGNFRLRHRLGGTESAAFDSTSAGGSRGSSFLRNVSYTLQFGYEKTNGETYDDRHKDRLFDYGYVGKFDNVWVPTFTTNFDPVSGLDVIRHTDYRQVLRGYTPGTANPVLANYNKAMDINFSEGLNGQIGNYLITNLGSTGDVLSQTAFIAPNGTISDVFTNSWGFHTNVGTVYNQYQKTDNDTYTFNANASFDLVPGSSDKSRHSIQLGVWYEQRTNRGYGVAPRNLWNIARQQANIHIQGIPENPDTVGTINIPGYGDVPLLGLAIAPGEDSRFYKAIRQVTGQGLTDYVNVDGLSPDQLNLSLFSAKELNDQQIVDYFGYDYLGNNFDGTFDDFFSATD
;
A
#
# COMPACT_ATOMS: atom_id res chain seq x y z
N MET A 1 -28.35 28.19 -2.38
CA MET A 1 -28.93 27.19 -1.48
C MET A 1 -30.35 26.75 -1.86
N ILE A 2 -31.35 27.63 -1.99
CA ILE A 2 -32.74 27.25 -2.33
C ILE A 2 -32.88 26.59 -3.70
N ARG A 3 -32.09 26.97 -4.72
CA ARG A 3 -32.08 26.33 -6.04
C ARG A 3 -31.51 24.91 -6.03
N LEU A 4 -30.56 24.63 -5.13
CA LEU A 4 -29.97 23.29 -4.97
C LEU A 4 -30.94 22.34 -4.27
N VAL A 5 -31.70 22.83 -3.30
CA VAL A 5 -32.74 22.06 -2.57
C VAL A 5 -33.92 21.75 -3.51
N LEU A 6 -34.32 22.68 -4.40
CA LEU A 6 -35.36 22.45 -5.40
C LEU A 6 -34.92 21.46 -6.50
N LEU A 7 -33.63 21.47 -6.90
CA LEU A 7 -33.09 20.47 -7.84
C LEU A 7 -33.01 19.08 -7.19
N LEU A 8 -32.67 19.00 -5.90
CA LEU A 8 -32.69 17.75 -5.15
C LEU A 8 -34.11 17.17 -5.03
N LEU A 9 -35.14 18.01 -4.81
CA LEU A 9 -36.52 17.60 -4.76
C LEU A 9 -37.08 17.15 -6.13
N CYS A 10 -36.66 17.75 -7.25
CA CYS A 10 -37.05 17.32 -8.58
C CYS A 10 -36.39 16.00 -9.03
N CYS A 11 -35.18 15.66 -8.53
CA CYS A 11 -34.53 14.37 -8.82
C CYS A 11 -35.18 13.18 -8.09
N ILE A 12 -35.96 13.42 -7.03
CA ILE A 12 -36.65 12.38 -6.27
C ILE A 12 -37.89 11.85 -7.04
N GLY A 13 -38.37 12.59 -8.05
CA GLY A 13 -39.61 12.27 -8.78
C GLY A 13 -39.48 11.23 -9.92
N SER A 14 -38.29 10.75 -10.30
CA SER A 14 -38.08 9.86 -11.44
C SER A 14 -37.19 8.63 -11.16
N ALA A 15 -36.92 8.29 -9.90
CA ALA A 15 -36.22 7.06 -9.61
C ALA A 15 -37.13 5.84 -9.69
N ALA A 16 -36.91 4.97 -10.67
CA ALA A 16 -37.45 3.61 -10.67
C ALA A 16 -36.92 2.90 -9.41
N VAL A 17 -37.82 2.54 -8.51
CA VAL A 17 -37.52 1.88 -7.24
C VAL A 17 -37.15 0.43 -7.54
N PHE A 18 -35.86 0.10 -7.52
CA PHE A 18 -35.39 -1.28 -7.42
C PHE A 18 -35.35 -1.68 -5.95
N ALA A 19 -36.04 -2.78 -5.60
CA ALA A 19 -36.02 -3.33 -4.24
C ALA A 19 -34.59 -3.84 -3.92
N GLN A 20 -33.98 -3.32 -2.85
CA GLN A 20 -32.71 -3.78 -2.33
C GLN A 20 -32.94 -4.65 -1.10
N THR A 21 -32.19 -5.75 -0.97
CA THR A 21 -32.21 -6.61 0.21
C THR A 21 -31.38 -5.97 1.32
N SER A 22 -32.03 -5.26 2.26
CA SER A 22 -31.40 -4.90 3.53
C SER A 22 -31.20 -6.16 4.38
N THR A 23 -30.18 -6.17 5.24
CA THR A 23 -30.02 -7.24 6.23
C THR A 23 -31.25 -7.29 7.14
N SER A 24 -32.02 -8.36 7.06
CA SER A 24 -33.25 -8.54 7.83
C SER A 24 -33.32 -9.94 8.42
N LEU A 25 -34.12 -10.10 9.48
CA LEU A 25 -34.49 -11.38 10.06
C LEU A 25 -36.01 -11.44 10.12
N ALA A 26 -36.57 -12.38 9.41
CA ALA A 26 -38.02 -12.64 9.41
C ALA A 26 -38.31 -14.09 9.82
N GLY A 27 -39.53 -14.37 10.18
CA GLY A 27 -39.93 -15.74 10.49
C GLY A 27 -41.41 -15.84 10.84
N LYS A 28 -41.84 -17.06 11.13
CA LYS A 28 -43.21 -17.38 11.53
C LYS A 28 -43.21 -18.05 12.90
N VAL A 29 -44.10 -17.61 13.75
CA VAL A 29 -44.39 -18.25 15.04
C VAL A 29 -45.65 -19.08 14.87
N THR A 30 -45.57 -20.37 15.23
CA THR A 30 -46.69 -21.33 15.17
C THR A 30 -46.77 -22.12 16.47
N GLU A 31 -47.95 -22.63 16.78
CA GLU A 31 -48.11 -23.65 17.83
C GLU A 31 -47.55 -24.99 17.36
N GLU A 32 -46.91 -25.72 18.26
CA GLU A 32 -46.33 -27.05 17.96
C GLU A 32 -47.40 -28.08 17.68
N ASP A 33 -48.49 -28.06 18.48
CA ASP A 33 -49.65 -28.87 18.30
C ASP A 33 -50.66 -28.22 17.34
N GLY A 34 -50.74 -28.75 16.11
CA GLY A 34 -51.68 -28.26 15.11
C GLY A 34 -51.09 -27.28 14.06
N GLY A 35 -49.98 -26.63 14.34
CA GLY A 35 -49.33 -25.68 13.40
C GLY A 35 -50.08 -24.39 13.18
N GLU A 36 -51.03 -24.03 14.03
CA GLU A 36 -51.79 -22.79 14.00
C GLU A 36 -50.85 -21.59 14.19
N PRO A 37 -51.03 -20.45 13.44
CA PRO A 37 -50.22 -19.28 13.61
C PRO A 37 -50.49 -18.58 14.94
N VAL A 38 -49.43 -18.18 15.67
CA VAL A 38 -49.55 -17.40 16.90
C VAL A 38 -49.57 -15.92 16.54
N ALA A 39 -50.76 -15.34 16.48
CA ALA A 39 -50.92 -13.93 16.23
C ALA A 39 -50.62 -13.07 17.44
N PHE A 40 -50.01 -11.89 17.23
CA PHE A 40 -49.69 -10.89 18.26
C PHE A 40 -48.79 -11.41 19.38
N ALA A 41 -47.89 -12.36 19.09
CA ALA A 41 -46.82 -12.78 19.97
C ALA A 41 -45.72 -11.71 20.03
N ASN A 42 -45.18 -11.50 21.23
CA ASN A 42 -44.06 -10.59 21.37
C ASN A 42 -42.74 -11.32 21.01
N VAL A 43 -42.02 -10.81 20.04
CA VAL A 43 -40.77 -11.38 19.54
C VAL A 43 -39.62 -10.41 19.84
N VAL A 44 -38.63 -10.83 20.57
CA VAL A 44 -37.52 -9.99 21.04
C VAL A 44 -36.20 -10.55 20.57
N LEU A 45 -35.36 -9.68 20.02
CA LEU A 45 -34.04 -10.02 19.51
C LEU A 45 -32.93 -9.50 20.44
N TYR A 46 -32.04 -10.42 20.85
CA TYR A 46 -30.90 -10.12 21.71
C TYR A 46 -29.59 -10.30 20.93
N LYS A 47 -28.63 -9.40 21.14
CA LYS A 47 -27.24 -9.55 20.67
C LYS A 47 -26.32 -9.55 21.89
N ASN A 48 -25.56 -10.64 22.08
CA ASN A 48 -24.68 -10.81 23.23
C ASN A 48 -25.41 -10.61 24.58
N GLY A 49 -26.64 -11.12 24.69
CA GLY A 49 -27.45 -10.97 25.90
C GLY A 49 -28.08 -9.60 26.12
N VAL A 50 -27.91 -8.67 25.17
CA VAL A 50 -28.49 -7.32 25.24
C VAL A 50 -29.67 -7.22 24.27
N LEU A 51 -30.83 -6.76 24.75
CA LEU A 51 -32.02 -6.54 23.94
C LEU A 51 -31.71 -5.56 22.82
N THR A 52 -31.83 -6.01 21.56
CA THR A 52 -31.51 -5.19 20.38
C THR A 52 -32.75 -4.50 19.81
N THR A 53 -33.82 -5.26 19.59
CA THR A 53 -35.08 -4.77 19.04
C THR A 53 -36.20 -5.75 19.36
N GLY A 54 -37.45 -5.32 19.26
CA GLY A 54 -38.63 -6.17 19.41
C GLY A 54 -39.58 -5.97 18.23
N ALA A 55 -40.37 -7.00 17.96
CA ALA A 55 -41.46 -7.01 16.98
C ALA A 55 -42.64 -7.77 17.57
N GLU A 56 -43.83 -7.61 16.97
CA GLU A 56 -45.02 -8.38 17.28
C GLU A 56 -45.39 -9.18 16.03
N THR A 57 -45.83 -10.42 16.16
CA THR A 57 -46.32 -11.20 15.02
C THR A 57 -47.65 -10.64 14.45
N ASP A 58 -47.83 -10.77 13.14
CA ASP A 58 -49.06 -10.42 12.47
C ASP A 58 -50.17 -11.45 12.73
N GLU A 59 -51.36 -11.25 12.12
CA GLU A 59 -52.51 -12.20 12.18
C GLU A 59 -52.18 -13.62 11.64
N ASN A 60 -51.12 -13.75 10.84
CA ASN A 60 -50.64 -15.02 10.28
C ASN A 60 -49.40 -15.57 11.02
N GLY A 61 -49.05 -14.97 12.16
CA GLY A 61 -47.92 -15.36 12.96
C GLY A 61 -46.54 -14.91 12.42
N ASN A 62 -46.49 -14.06 11.40
CA ASN A 62 -45.21 -13.61 10.83
C ASN A 62 -44.63 -12.41 11.59
N TYR A 63 -43.32 -12.37 11.73
CA TYR A 63 -42.57 -11.24 12.25
C TYR A 63 -41.42 -10.84 11.32
N ASN A 64 -40.92 -9.61 11.45
CA ASN A 64 -39.79 -9.15 10.67
C ASN A 64 -38.98 -8.05 11.40
N PHE A 65 -37.69 -8.22 11.42
CA PHE A 65 -36.72 -7.21 11.84
C PHE A 65 -35.97 -6.73 10.60
N SER A 66 -36.17 -5.49 10.19
CA SER A 66 -35.46 -4.88 9.05
C SER A 66 -34.28 -4.06 9.52
N ASN A 67 -33.23 -3.96 8.67
CA ASN A 67 -32.04 -3.14 8.89
C ASN A 67 -31.33 -3.42 10.25
N ILE A 68 -31.07 -4.70 10.51
CA ILE A 68 -30.29 -5.16 11.65
C ILE A 68 -28.84 -5.40 11.24
N ASP A 69 -27.90 -5.25 12.19
CA ASP A 69 -26.49 -5.56 11.92
C ASP A 69 -26.29 -7.04 11.67
N PRO A 70 -25.40 -7.43 10.77
CA PRO A 70 -24.94 -8.82 10.72
C PRO A 70 -24.33 -9.25 12.06
N GLY A 71 -24.41 -10.55 12.34
CA GLY A 71 -23.89 -11.12 13.59
C GLY A 71 -24.75 -12.21 14.16
N THR A 72 -24.40 -12.69 15.36
CA THR A 72 -25.14 -13.73 16.06
C THR A 72 -26.12 -13.12 17.06
N TYR A 73 -27.32 -13.62 17.03
CA TYR A 73 -28.46 -13.17 17.86
C TYR A 73 -29.16 -14.33 18.54
N ASP A 74 -29.85 -14.03 19.64
CA ASP A 74 -30.85 -14.90 20.25
C ASP A 74 -32.23 -14.26 20.07
N LEU A 75 -33.22 -15.08 19.74
CA LEU A 75 -34.62 -14.67 19.53
C LEU A 75 -35.45 -15.28 20.65
N GLU A 76 -36.22 -14.45 21.33
CA GLU A 76 -37.13 -14.89 22.37
C GLU A 76 -38.56 -14.51 22.00
N VAL A 77 -39.47 -15.48 22.09
CA VAL A 77 -40.89 -15.31 21.79
C VAL A 77 -41.72 -15.60 23.04
N THR A 78 -42.60 -14.65 23.37
CA THR A 78 -43.52 -14.76 24.48
C THR A 78 -44.97 -14.54 24.01
N PHE A 79 -45.86 -15.37 24.54
CA PHE A 79 -47.33 -15.25 24.30
C PHE A 79 -48.09 -15.76 25.50
N VAL A 80 -49.26 -15.15 25.77
CA VAL A 80 -50.10 -15.53 26.93
C VAL A 80 -50.70 -16.92 26.70
N GLY A 81 -50.43 -17.84 27.63
CA GLY A 81 -50.93 -19.21 27.55
C GLY A 81 -49.96 -20.22 26.92
N LEU A 82 -48.91 -19.74 26.23
CA LEU A 82 -47.87 -20.60 25.68
C LEU A 82 -46.54 -20.45 26.45
N GLN A 83 -45.72 -21.48 26.41
CA GLN A 83 -44.40 -21.47 27.03
C GLN A 83 -43.43 -20.54 26.26
N THR A 84 -42.68 -19.70 26.97
CA THR A 84 -41.66 -18.84 26.37
C THR A 84 -40.60 -19.68 25.65
N GLN A 85 -40.34 -19.39 24.39
CA GLN A 85 -39.35 -20.05 23.56
C GLN A 85 -38.20 -19.12 23.28
N ARG A 86 -36.97 -19.63 23.39
CA ARG A 86 -35.76 -18.90 22.99
C ARG A 86 -34.94 -19.70 21.97
N LEU A 87 -34.74 -19.15 20.80
CA LEU A 87 -33.88 -19.69 19.75
C LEU A 87 -32.53 -19.00 19.83
N ALA A 88 -31.50 -19.73 20.29
CA ALA A 88 -30.17 -19.17 20.47
C ALA A 88 -29.28 -19.36 19.26
N GLY A 89 -28.31 -18.47 19.07
CA GLY A 89 -27.26 -18.61 18.06
C GLY A 89 -27.71 -18.33 16.63
N ILE A 90 -28.75 -17.53 16.42
CA ILE A 90 -29.21 -17.14 15.06
C ILE A 90 -28.15 -16.31 14.38
N ARG A 91 -27.58 -16.82 13.28
CA ARG A 91 -26.67 -16.07 12.46
C ARG A 91 -27.39 -15.21 11.44
N VAL A 92 -27.33 -13.92 11.63
CA VAL A 92 -27.85 -12.92 10.68
C VAL A 92 -26.71 -12.56 9.73
N LEU A 93 -26.87 -12.99 8.48
CA LEU A 93 -25.89 -12.77 7.42
C LEU A 93 -26.13 -11.42 6.76
N ALA A 94 -25.03 -10.73 6.40
CA ALA A 94 -25.07 -9.40 5.79
C ALA A 94 -25.77 -9.40 4.42
N GLY A 95 -26.52 -8.32 4.13
CA GLY A 95 -27.16 -8.10 2.83
C GLY A 95 -28.20 -9.15 2.46
N ARG A 96 -28.83 -9.82 3.43
CA ARG A 96 -29.77 -10.92 3.19
C ARG A 96 -31.02 -10.81 4.04
N SER A 97 -32.10 -11.44 3.56
CA SER A 97 -33.28 -11.75 4.36
C SER A 97 -33.04 -13.10 5.07
N ASN A 98 -32.66 -13.05 6.33
CA ASN A 98 -32.47 -14.24 7.14
C ASN A 98 -33.81 -14.73 7.65
N LYS A 99 -33.98 -16.06 7.86
CA LYS A 99 -35.23 -16.65 8.28
C LYS A 99 -35.07 -17.49 9.54
N ALA A 100 -35.93 -17.27 10.56
CA ALA A 100 -35.99 -18.07 11.74
C ALA A 100 -37.46 -18.31 12.14
N ASP A 101 -37.96 -19.53 11.93
CA ASP A 101 -39.27 -19.92 12.33
C ASP A 101 -39.24 -20.51 13.74
N ILE A 102 -40.24 -20.23 14.59
CA ILE A 102 -40.34 -20.72 15.95
C ILE A 102 -41.67 -21.46 16.17
N LYS A 103 -41.59 -22.56 16.87
CA LYS A 103 -42.76 -23.31 17.36
C LYS A 103 -42.89 -23.12 18.86
N MET A 104 -44.08 -22.75 19.35
CA MET A 104 -44.38 -22.57 20.75
C MET A 104 -45.21 -23.76 21.28
N THR A 105 -44.86 -24.26 22.44
CA THR A 105 -45.58 -25.36 23.13
C THR A 105 -46.60 -24.81 24.10
N ASP A 106 -47.67 -25.59 24.35
CA ASP A 106 -48.72 -25.25 25.29
C ASP A 106 -48.14 -25.13 26.72
N GLY A 107 -48.48 -24.06 27.43
CA GLY A 107 -48.04 -23.77 28.79
C GLY A 107 -48.86 -24.47 29.91
N ALA A 108 -49.79 -25.30 29.55
CA ALA A 108 -50.66 -25.97 30.52
C ALA A 108 -49.91 -27.06 31.33
N GLY A 109 -49.43 -26.69 32.53
CA GLY A 109 -48.80 -27.60 33.49
C GLY A 109 -47.38 -27.34 33.88
N THR A 110 -46.71 -26.32 33.29
CA THR A 110 -45.33 -25.95 33.60
C THR A 110 -45.27 -24.67 34.44
N LEU A 111 -44.30 -24.56 35.35
CA LEU A 111 -44.07 -23.34 36.14
C LEU A 111 -43.77 -22.19 35.20
N LEU A 112 -44.57 -21.12 35.27
CA LEU A 112 -44.33 -19.86 34.56
C LEU A 112 -42.91 -19.37 34.83
N GLY A 113 -41.99 -19.55 33.86
CA GLY A 113 -40.59 -19.11 33.98
C GLY A 113 -39.56 -20.04 33.36
N GLU A 114 -39.93 -21.23 32.88
CA GLU A 114 -39.01 -22.10 32.16
C GLU A 114 -38.90 -21.66 30.66
N VAL A 115 -37.69 -21.30 30.21
CA VAL A 115 -37.41 -20.94 28.84
C VAL A 115 -36.78 -22.14 28.15
N ILE A 116 -37.41 -22.65 27.09
CA ILE A 116 -36.80 -23.68 26.25
C ILE A 116 -35.81 -23.00 25.29
N VAL A 117 -34.54 -23.42 25.34
CA VAL A 117 -33.49 -22.94 24.44
C VAL A 117 -33.24 -23.97 23.36
N THR A 118 -33.45 -23.60 22.12
CA THR A 118 -33.15 -24.40 20.91
C THR A 118 -31.99 -23.81 20.15
N ASP A 119 -31.21 -24.66 19.48
CA ASP A 119 -30.09 -24.21 18.65
C ASP A 119 -30.57 -23.91 17.21
N TYR A 120 -30.09 -22.79 16.64
CA TYR A 120 -30.48 -22.38 15.30
C TYR A 120 -29.66 -23.11 14.23
N LYS A 121 -30.35 -23.70 13.25
CA LYS A 121 -29.70 -24.27 12.06
C LYS A 121 -29.88 -23.35 10.88
N VAL A 122 -28.76 -22.91 10.29
CA VAL A 122 -28.75 -22.07 9.07
C VAL A 122 -29.45 -22.84 7.93
N PRO A 123 -30.45 -22.27 7.28
CA PRO A 123 -31.09 -22.90 6.11
C PRO A 123 -30.09 -23.12 4.97
N LEU A 124 -30.11 -24.31 4.35
CA LEU A 124 -29.24 -24.65 3.21
C LEU A 124 -29.62 -23.89 1.93
N ILE A 125 -30.86 -23.44 1.83
CA ILE A 125 -31.38 -22.73 0.66
C ILE A 125 -31.96 -21.40 1.12
N GLU A 126 -31.45 -20.33 0.52
CA GLU A 126 -31.90 -18.95 0.74
C GLU A 126 -32.91 -18.57 -0.35
N GLN A 127 -34.15 -18.25 -0.01
CA GLN A 127 -35.24 -18.06 -0.97
C GLN A 127 -35.25 -16.67 -1.62
N ASP A 128 -34.80 -15.62 -0.93
CA ASP A 128 -34.91 -14.22 -1.36
C ASP A 128 -33.60 -13.54 -1.65
N ASN A 129 -32.56 -14.31 -1.96
CA ASN A 129 -31.22 -13.76 -2.23
C ASN A 129 -31.00 -13.57 -3.72
N THR A 130 -30.82 -12.33 -4.17
CA THR A 130 -30.50 -11.97 -5.56
C THR A 130 -29.00 -11.87 -5.83
N THR A 131 -28.15 -11.85 -4.79
CA THR A 131 -26.70 -11.78 -4.92
C THR A 131 -26.09 -13.17 -5.09
N SER A 132 -25.13 -13.30 -6.00
CA SER A 132 -24.32 -14.51 -6.12
C SER A 132 -23.06 -14.33 -5.29
N GLY A 133 -22.74 -15.29 -4.45
CA GLY A 133 -21.54 -15.22 -3.61
C GLY A 133 -21.65 -16.11 -2.37
N LYS A 134 -20.77 -15.88 -1.41
CA LYS A 134 -20.71 -16.65 -0.17
C LYS A 134 -20.46 -15.72 1.01
N VAL A 135 -21.08 -16.00 2.14
CA VAL A 135 -20.69 -15.43 3.44
C VAL A 135 -19.85 -16.46 4.18
N ILE A 136 -18.67 -16.05 4.61
CA ILE A 136 -17.72 -16.85 5.37
C ILE A 136 -17.71 -16.28 6.79
N THR A 137 -18.04 -17.08 7.76
CA THR A 137 -18.14 -16.66 9.17
C THR A 137 -16.80 -16.75 9.89
N SER A 138 -16.67 -16.10 11.05
CA SER A 138 -15.48 -16.21 11.89
C SER A 138 -15.14 -17.65 12.30
N GLU A 139 -16.13 -18.54 12.38
CA GLU A 139 -15.91 -19.96 12.65
C GLU A 139 -15.35 -20.70 11.42
N ASP A 140 -15.89 -20.41 10.22
CA ASP A 140 -15.34 -20.94 8.97
C ASP A 140 -13.91 -20.50 8.78
N ILE A 141 -13.61 -19.21 9.03
CA ILE A 141 -12.26 -18.64 8.94
C ILE A 141 -11.26 -19.37 9.85
N ARG A 142 -11.68 -19.66 11.09
CA ARG A 142 -10.83 -20.41 12.04
C ARG A 142 -10.48 -21.81 11.57
N ASN A 143 -11.33 -22.43 10.77
CA ASN A 143 -11.13 -23.79 10.27
C ASN A 143 -10.31 -23.82 8.96
N LEU A 144 -10.00 -22.66 8.35
CA LEU A 144 -9.17 -22.57 7.16
C LEU A 144 -7.68 -22.58 7.52
N PRO A 145 -6.83 -23.19 6.69
CA PRO A 145 -5.38 -23.24 6.94
C PRO A 145 -4.65 -21.94 6.51
N THR A 146 -5.36 -20.86 6.29
CA THR A 146 -4.80 -19.58 5.86
C THR A 146 -5.34 -18.42 6.69
N ARG A 147 -4.52 -17.39 6.86
CA ARG A 147 -4.85 -16.15 7.54
C ARG A 147 -5.01 -14.97 6.56
N ASN A 148 -4.74 -15.21 5.28
CA ASN A 148 -4.84 -14.19 4.26
C ASN A 148 -6.28 -14.00 3.81
N ILE A 149 -6.78 -12.76 3.81
CA ILE A 149 -8.18 -12.42 3.46
C ILE A 149 -8.48 -12.78 2.00
N ASN A 150 -7.53 -12.57 1.09
CA ASN A 150 -7.72 -12.90 -0.32
C ASN A 150 -7.79 -14.41 -0.53
N ALA A 151 -6.94 -15.18 0.17
CA ALA A 151 -6.99 -16.64 0.14
C ALA A 151 -8.29 -17.17 0.74
N ILE A 152 -8.79 -16.56 1.84
CA ILE A 152 -10.10 -16.86 2.41
C ILE A 152 -11.22 -16.58 1.38
N ALA A 153 -11.19 -15.40 0.75
CA ALA A 153 -12.18 -15.03 -0.26
C ALA A 153 -12.14 -15.92 -1.51
N ALA A 154 -10.96 -16.41 -1.91
CA ALA A 154 -10.75 -17.31 -3.05
C ALA A 154 -11.42 -18.70 -2.83
N THR A 155 -11.82 -19.05 -1.60
CA THR A 155 -12.63 -20.27 -1.34
C THR A 155 -14.06 -20.16 -1.89
N THR A 156 -14.46 -18.95 -2.37
CA THR A 156 -15.79 -18.71 -2.94
C THR A 156 -15.81 -19.04 -4.43
N ALA A 157 -16.84 -19.73 -4.89
CA ALA A 157 -17.01 -20.03 -6.30
C ALA A 157 -17.06 -18.73 -7.16
N GLY A 158 -16.23 -18.66 -8.20
CA GLY A 158 -16.08 -17.49 -9.07
C GLY A 158 -15.04 -16.47 -8.59
N ALA A 159 -14.41 -16.68 -7.46
CA ALA A 159 -13.24 -15.92 -7.01
C ALA A 159 -11.98 -16.77 -7.20
N SER A 160 -10.88 -16.16 -7.66
CA SER A 160 -9.61 -16.83 -7.85
C SER A 160 -8.45 -15.88 -7.55
N SER A 161 -7.34 -16.44 -7.06
CA SER A 161 -6.06 -15.76 -6.89
C SER A 161 -5.00 -16.59 -7.61
N ALA A 162 -4.02 -15.94 -8.24
CA ALA A 162 -2.95 -16.63 -8.94
C ALA A 162 -2.03 -17.37 -7.95
N ASP A 163 -1.88 -16.82 -6.74
CA ASP A 163 -1.08 -17.38 -5.67
C ASP A 163 -1.75 -17.10 -4.32
N GLU A 164 -1.33 -17.82 -3.26
CA GLU A 164 -1.89 -17.60 -1.92
C GLU A 164 -1.56 -16.18 -1.43
N GLY A 165 -2.61 -15.42 -1.12
CA GLY A 165 -2.47 -14.04 -0.69
C GLY A 165 -2.31 -13.01 -1.78
N GLY A 166 -2.16 -13.43 -3.04
CA GLY A 166 -2.13 -12.54 -4.18
C GLY A 166 -3.44 -11.80 -4.43
N GLU A 167 -3.41 -10.91 -5.40
CA GLU A 167 -4.59 -10.16 -5.81
C GLU A 167 -5.72 -11.10 -6.27
N ILE A 168 -6.96 -10.78 -5.88
CA ILE A 168 -8.12 -11.59 -6.20
C ILE A 168 -8.81 -11.09 -7.46
N THR A 169 -9.19 -12.01 -8.33
CA THR A 169 -10.03 -11.78 -9.49
C THR A 169 -11.39 -12.44 -9.29
N ILE A 170 -12.46 -11.75 -9.66
CA ILE A 170 -13.83 -12.26 -9.54
C ILE A 170 -14.43 -12.41 -10.95
N ARG A 171 -14.82 -13.65 -11.29
CA ARG A 171 -15.40 -14.01 -12.61
C ARG A 171 -14.53 -13.56 -13.80
N GLY A 172 -13.20 -13.60 -13.67
CA GLY A 172 -12.28 -13.21 -14.72
C GLY A 172 -12.13 -11.70 -14.93
N SER A 173 -12.60 -10.87 -13.98
CA SER A 173 -12.31 -9.44 -13.96
C SER A 173 -10.80 -9.19 -13.72
N ARG A 174 -10.34 -7.96 -13.92
CA ARG A 174 -9.01 -7.56 -13.46
C ARG A 174 -8.98 -7.51 -11.93
N SER A 175 -7.84 -7.74 -11.34
CA SER A 175 -7.66 -7.73 -9.88
C SER A 175 -8.02 -6.38 -9.25
N ASN A 176 -7.66 -5.28 -9.92
CA ASN A 176 -7.99 -3.92 -9.48
C ASN A 176 -9.48 -3.53 -9.63
N ALA A 177 -10.32 -4.42 -10.16
CA ALA A 177 -11.77 -4.22 -10.29
C ALA A 177 -12.55 -4.78 -9.07
N THR A 178 -11.87 -5.42 -8.13
CA THR A 178 -12.46 -5.95 -6.88
C THR A 178 -12.35 -4.89 -5.78
N ASP A 179 -13.49 -4.52 -5.20
CA ASP A 179 -13.55 -3.53 -4.12
C ASP A 179 -13.67 -4.18 -2.75
N TYR A 180 -12.99 -3.60 -1.77
CA TYR A 180 -13.02 -4.03 -0.38
C TYR A 180 -13.78 -3.03 0.48
N TYR A 181 -14.64 -3.55 1.36
CA TYR A 181 -15.40 -2.76 2.33
C TYR A 181 -15.16 -3.28 3.73
N VAL A 182 -14.96 -2.37 4.68
CA VAL A 182 -14.87 -2.69 6.12
C VAL A 182 -15.94 -1.89 6.85
N ASP A 183 -16.86 -2.60 7.52
CA ASP A 183 -18.03 -2.02 8.21
C ASP A 183 -18.82 -1.02 7.33
N GLY A 184 -18.91 -1.30 6.01
CA GLY A 184 -19.66 -0.48 5.05
C GLY A 184 -18.89 0.71 4.45
N ILE A 185 -17.62 0.90 4.80
CA ILE A 185 -16.73 1.89 4.17
C ILE A 185 -15.81 1.18 3.19
N ARG A 186 -15.71 1.69 1.97
CA ARG A 186 -14.73 1.24 0.97
C ARG A 186 -13.33 1.60 1.46
N VAL A 187 -12.42 0.62 1.38
CA VAL A 187 -11.05 0.76 1.89
C VAL A 187 -10.04 0.43 0.81
N GLN A 188 -8.86 1.02 0.93
CA GLN A 188 -7.66 0.72 0.16
C GLN A 188 -6.53 0.39 1.13
N GLY A 189 -5.41 -0.15 0.62
CA GLY A 189 -4.28 -0.50 1.46
C GLY A 189 -4.52 -1.75 2.31
N ASN A 190 -3.74 -1.90 3.37
CA ASN A 190 -3.73 -3.09 4.21
C ASN A 190 -5.07 -3.35 4.89
N LEU A 191 -5.59 -4.57 4.75
CA LEU A 191 -6.82 -4.99 5.41
C LEU A 191 -6.60 -5.27 6.90
N ILE A 192 -7.70 -5.33 7.63
CA ILE A 192 -7.69 -5.68 9.07
C ILE A 192 -7.28 -7.15 9.27
N PRO A 193 -6.76 -7.52 10.46
CA PRO A 193 -6.49 -8.92 10.79
C PRO A 193 -7.74 -9.80 10.69
N GLU A 194 -7.58 -11.03 10.23
CA GLU A 194 -8.67 -12.01 10.11
C GLU A 194 -9.33 -12.35 11.47
N SER A 195 -8.57 -12.23 12.55
CA SER A 195 -9.07 -12.44 13.92
C SER A 195 -10.17 -11.44 14.32
N GLU A 196 -10.20 -10.28 13.68
CA GLU A 196 -11.19 -9.21 13.91
C GLU A 196 -12.43 -9.34 13.01
N ILE A 197 -12.42 -10.29 12.08
CA ILE A 197 -13.54 -10.53 11.18
C ILE A 197 -14.64 -11.33 11.88
N ASP A 198 -15.85 -10.80 11.89
CA ASP A 198 -17.05 -11.54 12.27
C ASP A 198 -17.64 -12.28 11.06
N GLN A 199 -17.74 -11.56 9.94
CA GLN A 199 -18.20 -12.11 8.66
C GLN A 199 -17.42 -11.48 7.50
N LEU A 200 -17.09 -12.33 6.51
CA LEU A 200 -16.53 -11.92 5.23
C LEU A 200 -17.52 -12.34 4.14
N GLN A 201 -18.10 -11.38 3.45
CA GLN A 201 -19.02 -11.62 2.34
C GLN A 201 -18.28 -11.38 1.02
N VAL A 202 -18.26 -12.39 0.16
CA VAL A 202 -17.74 -12.30 -1.21
C VAL A 202 -18.93 -12.25 -2.16
N ILE A 203 -19.12 -11.13 -2.85
CA ILE A 203 -20.19 -10.92 -3.82
C ILE A 203 -19.60 -11.03 -5.21
N THR A 204 -19.97 -12.09 -5.94
CA THR A 204 -19.44 -12.38 -7.27
C THR A 204 -20.39 -11.96 -8.40
N GLY A 205 -21.61 -11.52 -8.08
CA GLY A 205 -22.59 -11.04 -9.05
C GLY A 205 -23.90 -10.67 -8.39
N GLY A 206 -24.80 -10.02 -9.12
CA GLY A 206 -26.03 -9.45 -8.56
C GLY A 206 -25.71 -8.33 -7.57
N ILE A 207 -24.68 -7.51 -7.88
CA ILE A 207 -24.17 -6.45 -6.99
C ILE A 207 -25.27 -5.43 -6.75
N GLU A 208 -25.53 -5.13 -5.50
CA GLU A 208 -26.56 -4.18 -5.08
C GLU A 208 -26.20 -2.74 -5.45
N ALA A 209 -27.20 -1.90 -5.71
CA ALA A 209 -27.01 -0.51 -6.12
C ALA A 209 -26.27 0.38 -5.08
N GLN A 210 -26.25 -0.03 -3.81
CA GLN A 210 -25.48 0.66 -2.76
C GLN A 210 -23.96 0.64 -3.00
N TYR A 211 -23.47 -0.30 -3.79
CA TYR A 211 -22.06 -0.45 -4.16
C TYR A 211 -21.83 0.16 -5.55
N GLY A 212 -22.04 1.41 -5.77
CA GLY A 212 -21.81 2.05 -7.07
C GLY A 212 -20.38 1.85 -7.57
N ASP A 213 -20.17 1.97 -8.89
CA ASP A 213 -18.84 1.99 -9.52
C ASP A 213 -18.04 0.68 -9.43
N VAL A 214 -18.70 -0.46 -9.36
CA VAL A 214 -18.05 -1.78 -9.27
C VAL A 214 -18.18 -2.52 -10.59
N THR A 215 -17.04 -2.95 -11.15
CA THR A 215 -16.98 -3.71 -12.42
C THR A 215 -16.54 -5.17 -12.25
N GLY A 216 -15.98 -5.53 -11.10
CA GLY A 216 -15.57 -6.88 -10.74
C GLY A 216 -16.49 -7.49 -9.70
N GLY A 217 -16.03 -7.59 -8.47
CA GLY A 217 -16.77 -8.09 -7.34
C GLY A 217 -16.51 -7.31 -6.07
N ILE A 218 -17.13 -7.74 -4.98
CA ILE A 218 -17.01 -7.07 -3.69
C ILE A 218 -16.58 -8.06 -2.62
N ILE A 219 -15.66 -7.64 -1.78
CA ILE A 219 -15.31 -8.30 -0.54
C ILE A 219 -15.71 -7.37 0.60
N SER A 220 -16.79 -7.71 1.30
CA SER A 220 -17.31 -6.91 2.41
C SER A 220 -17.03 -7.59 3.73
N ILE A 221 -16.33 -6.88 4.61
CA ILE A 221 -15.89 -7.35 5.92
C ILE A 221 -16.72 -6.66 6.99
N THR A 222 -17.32 -7.45 7.88
CA THR A 222 -17.94 -6.96 9.10
C THR A 222 -17.03 -7.29 10.27
N THR A 223 -16.69 -6.27 11.08
CA THR A 223 -15.81 -6.46 12.25
C THR A 223 -16.58 -6.94 13.46
N LYS A 224 -15.89 -7.69 14.34
CA LYS A 224 -16.42 -8.09 15.65
C LYS A 224 -16.74 -6.86 16.49
N GLY A 225 -17.86 -6.92 17.20
CA GLY A 225 -18.27 -5.87 18.15
C GLY A 225 -17.79 -6.18 19.59
N PRO A 226 -17.98 -5.20 20.51
CA PRO A 226 -17.75 -5.40 21.92
C PRO A 226 -18.64 -6.49 22.53
N SER A 227 -18.11 -7.19 23.53
CA SER A 227 -18.85 -8.18 24.32
C SER A 227 -19.59 -7.52 25.50
N SER A 228 -20.71 -8.12 25.94
CA SER A 228 -21.42 -7.74 27.16
C SER A 228 -20.70 -8.17 28.44
N THR A 229 -19.74 -9.06 28.35
CA THR A 229 -18.85 -9.52 29.41
C THR A 229 -17.40 -9.27 29.07
N PHE A 230 -16.54 -9.14 30.09
CA PHE A 230 -15.11 -9.06 29.86
C PHE A 230 -14.59 -10.38 29.31
N ALA A 231 -13.93 -10.34 28.19
CA ALA A 231 -13.28 -11.48 27.56
C ALA A 231 -11.99 -11.01 26.90
N GLY A 232 -11.01 -11.90 26.79
CA GLY A 232 -9.75 -11.63 26.15
C GLY A 232 -9.04 -12.91 25.78
N GLY A 233 -8.09 -12.80 24.87
CA GLY A 233 -7.27 -13.90 24.40
C GLY A 233 -5.91 -13.43 23.97
N VAL A 234 -4.95 -14.35 24.05
CA VAL A 234 -3.61 -14.21 23.49
C VAL A 234 -3.39 -15.41 22.57
N GLU A 235 -2.83 -15.16 21.41
CA GLU A 235 -2.48 -16.17 20.43
C GLU A 235 -0.98 -16.04 20.13
N VAL A 236 -0.30 -17.17 20.12
CA VAL A 236 1.09 -17.27 19.69
C VAL A 236 1.19 -18.42 18.69
N GLU A 237 1.68 -18.13 17.51
CA GLU A 237 1.90 -19.10 16.45
C GLU A 237 3.34 -18.97 15.97
N THR A 238 4.03 -20.09 15.78
CA THR A 238 5.40 -20.07 15.24
C THR A 238 5.66 -21.35 14.44
N SER A 239 6.37 -21.22 13.32
CA SER A 239 6.86 -22.33 12.50
C SER A 239 8.35 -22.64 12.76
N ASN A 240 9.03 -21.87 13.59
CA ASN A 240 10.47 -21.89 13.87
C ASN A 240 11.07 -23.28 14.09
N PHE A 241 10.28 -24.24 14.60
CA PHE A 241 10.74 -25.61 14.87
C PHE A 241 10.52 -26.55 13.70
N PHE A 242 9.80 -26.15 12.65
CA PHE A 242 9.31 -27.04 11.60
C PHE A 242 9.83 -26.70 10.21
N ASP A 243 10.18 -25.41 9.98
CA ASP A 243 10.63 -24.94 8.68
C ASP A 243 11.75 -23.88 8.80
N ALA A 244 12.18 -23.34 7.64
CA ALA A 244 13.22 -22.32 7.57
C ALA A 244 12.67 -20.90 7.39
N TYR A 245 11.35 -20.72 7.38
CA TYR A 245 10.70 -19.45 7.08
C TYR A 245 10.44 -18.61 8.32
N ASP A 246 10.54 -19.22 9.50
CA ASP A 246 10.47 -18.56 10.81
C ASP A 246 9.23 -17.66 10.97
N ASN A 247 8.10 -18.17 10.49
CA ASN A 247 6.86 -17.43 10.60
C ASN A 247 6.43 -17.37 12.07
N THR A 248 6.43 -16.19 12.67
CA THR A 248 6.03 -15.95 14.05
C THR A 248 4.92 -14.91 14.10
N LEU A 249 3.82 -15.22 14.79
CA LEU A 249 2.69 -14.35 15.00
C LEU A 249 2.34 -14.29 16.49
N ILE A 250 2.17 -13.09 17.01
CA ILE A 250 1.68 -12.84 18.36
C ILE A 250 0.46 -11.93 18.24
N GLY A 251 -0.68 -12.40 18.74
CA GLY A 251 -1.93 -11.67 18.73
C GLY A 251 -2.52 -11.56 20.14
N PHE A 252 -3.25 -10.48 20.37
CA PHE A 252 -4.07 -10.32 21.56
C PHE A 252 -5.39 -9.66 21.22
N ASN A 253 -6.40 -9.93 22.01
CA ASN A 253 -7.65 -9.19 22.00
C ASN A 253 -8.20 -9.03 23.40
N LEU A 254 -8.90 -7.92 23.63
CA LEU A 254 -9.59 -7.62 24.88
C LEU A 254 -10.91 -6.92 24.55
N THR A 255 -12.00 -7.38 25.13
CA THR A 255 -13.32 -6.83 24.89
C THR A 255 -14.15 -6.84 26.18
N GLY A 256 -15.08 -5.90 26.30
CA GLY A 256 -15.98 -5.88 27.45
C GLY A 256 -16.79 -4.61 27.56
N PRO A 257 -17.67 -4.53 28.56
CA PRO A 257 -18.46 -3.36 28.84
C PRO A 257 -17.64 -2.32 29.64
N LEU A 258 -17.62 -1.06 29.19
CA LEU A 258 -17.08 0.07 29.96
C LEU A 258 -18.14 0.65 30.90
N LEU A 259 -19.39 0.76 30.44
CA LEU A 259 -20.53 1.25 31.22
C LEU A 259 -21.71 0.33 31.07
N LYS A 260 -22.37 0.04 32.20
CA LYS A 260 -23.61 -0.74 32.24
C LYS A 260 -24.76 0.11 32.82
N ASN A 261 -25.99 -0.14 32.34
CA ASN A 261 -27.18 0.45 32.93
C ASN A 261 -27.55 -0.25 34.26
N LYS A 262 -28.61 0.22 34.90
CA LYS A 262 -29.10 -0.35 36.17
C LYS A 262 -29.57 -1.79 36.03
N ASN A 263 -29.88 -2.23 34.82
CA ASN A 263 -30.33 -3.61 34.53
C ASN A 263 -29.16 -4.54 34.16
N GLY A 264 -27.91 -4.05 34.20
CA GLY A 264 -26.73 -4.82 33.87
C GLY A 264 -26.39 -4.88 32.37
N GLU A 265 -27.16 -4.21 31.51
CA GLU A 265 -26.90 -4.15 30.05
C GLU A 265 -25.76 -3.19 29.71
N SER A 266 -24.90 -3.53 28.74
CA SER A 266 -23.83 -2.68 28.29
C SER A 266 -24.37 -1.47 27.53
N ILE A 267 -24.11 -0.26 28.05
CA ILE A 267 -24.37 1.02 27.35
C ILE A 267 -23.19 1.43 26.48
N LEU A 268 -21.97 1.21 26.98
CA LEU A 268 -20.72 1.48 26.29
C LEU A 268 -19.84 0.25 26.40
N GLY A 269 -19.49 -0.32 25.26
CA GLY A 269 -18.56 -1.44 25.15
C GLY A 269 -17.31 -1.07 24.37
N PHE A 270 -16.25 -1.81 24.60
CA PHE A 270 -15.00 -1.67 23.87
C PHE A 270 -14.49 -3.00 23.35
N ARG A 271 -13.72 -2.94 22.27
CA ARG A 271 -12.88 -4.02 21.79
C ARG A 271 -11.55 -3.43 21.34
N ILE A 272 -10.44 -4.01 21.79
CA ILE A 272 -9.09 -3.67 21.36
C ILE A 272 -8.41 -4.98 20.99
N SER A 273 -7.72 -4.96 19.86
CA SER A 273 -6.91 -6.09 19.41
C SER A 273 -5.61 -5.58 18.79
N GLY A 274 -4.60 -6.40 18.86
CA GLY A 274 -3.32 -6.15 18.22
C GLY A 274 -2.71 -7.44 17.72
N ARG A 275 -1.94 -7.33 16.65
CA ARG A 275 -1.17 -8.43 16.07
C ARG A 275 0.21 -7.91 15.66
N ALA A 276 1.24 -8.71 15.96
CA ALA A 276 2.57 -8.58 15.42
C ALA A 276 2.92 -9.86 14.67
N SER A 277 3.41 -9.77 13.46
CA SER A 277 3.92 -10.89 12.69
C SER A 277 5.29 -10.59 12.13
N ASP A 278 6.14 -11.61 12.10
CA ASP A 278 7.49 -11.59 11.57
C ASP A 278 7.71 -12.87 10.74
N GLN A 279 8.27 -12.73 9.55
CA GLN A 279 8.48 -13.83 8.62
C GLN A 279 9.75 -13.55 7.84
N VAL A 280 10.65 -14.54 7.75
CA VAL A 280 11.95 -14.40 7.06
C VAL A 280 11.80 -14.39 5.55
N ASP A 281 10.81 -15.10 5.02
CA ASP A 281 10.57 -15.23 3.57
C ASP A 281 9.06 -15.45 3.37
N ASP A 282 8.37 -14.50 2.74
CA ASP A 282 6.92 -14.53 2.57
C ASP A 282 6.48 -15.23 1.26
N ASP A 283 7.44 -15.47 0.32
CA ASP A 283 7.21 -16.20 -0.91
C ASP A 283 8.29 -17.29 -1.13
N PRO A 284 8.35 -18.32 -0.26
CA PRO A 284 9.41 -19.31 -0.27
C PRO A 284 9.53 -20.03 -1.60
N PRO A 285 10.76 -20.17 -2.15
CA PRO A 285 10.96 -20.80 -3.44
C PRO A 285 10.73 -22.31 -3.38
N GLY A 286 10.22 -22.88 -4.48
CA GLY A 286 10.06 -24.33 -4.63
C GLY A 286 11.38 -25.11 -4.82
N ILE A 287 12.51 -24.38 -4.94
CA ILE A 287 13.85 -24.94 -5.11
C ILE A 287 14.81 -24.30 -4.11
N ALA A 288 15.96 -24.93 -3.88
CA ALA A 288 16.99 -24.38 -3.00
C ALA A 288 17.51 -23.00 -3.49
N VAL A 289 17.78 -22.14 -2.54
CA VAL A 289 18.36 -20.80 -2.76
C VAL A 289 19.86 -20.87 -2.53
N TYR A 290 20.63 -20.30 -3.44
CA TYR A 290 22.08 -20.17 -3.28
C TYR A 290 22.39 -18.75 -2.82
N ASN A 291 23.22 -18.63 -1.77
CA ASN A 291 23.70 -17.36 -1.25
C ASN A 291 25.20 -17.47 -0.95
N ILE A 292 25.90 -16.38 -1.15
CA ILE A 292 27.35 -16.30 -0.85
C ILE A 292 27.58 -16.45 0.65
N ARG A 293 28.63 -17.14 1.07
CA ARG A 293 29.03 -17.22 2.48
C ARG A 293 29.54 -15.89 2.97
N ASP A 294 29.21 -15.52 4.21
CA ASP A 294 29.60 -14.24 4.80
C ASP A 294 31.10 -13.94 4.77
N GLU A 295 31.94 -14.96 4.92
CA GLU A 295 33.37 -14.81 4.84
C GLU A 295 33.83 -14.45 3.43
N LYS A 296 33.28 -15.15 2.44
CA LYS A 296 33.58 -14.90 1.03
C LYS A 296 32.99 -13.58 0.54
N LEU A 297 31.80 -13.22 1.02
CA LEU A 297 31.20 -11.94 0.73
C LEU A 297 32.11 -10.79 1.17
N ARG A 298 32.61 -10.83 2.40
CA ARG A 298 33.55 -9.80 2.91
C ARG A 298 34.82 -9.75 2.08
N GLU A 299 35.37 -10.90 1.66
CA GLU A 299 36.52 -10.95 0.76
C GLU A 299 36.25 -10.26 -0.58
N LEU A 300 35.06 -10.51 -1.17
CA LEU A 300 34.64 -9.86 -2.43
C LEU A 300 34.36 -8.37 -2.26
N GLU A 301 33.82 -7.97 -1.14
CA GLU A 301 33.57 -6.54 -0.83
C GLU A 301 34.87 -5.77 -0.65
N ASP A 302 35.85 -6.37 0.02
CA ASP A 302 37.16 -5.75 0.24
C ASP A 302 38.03 -5.78 -1.04
N ASN A 303 37.95 -6.85 -1.82
CA ASN A 303 38.77 -7.09 -3.01
C ASN A 303 37.90 -7.55 -4.20
N PRO A 304 37.04 -6.70 -4.75
CA PRO A 304 36.10 -7.09 -5.80
C PRO A 304 36.78 -7.37 -7.15
N ILE A 305 38.04 -6.93 -7.34
CA ILE A 305 38.82 -7.09 -8.56
C ILE A 305 40.12 -7.84 -8.23
N LEU A 306 40.44 -8.84 -9.03
CA LEU A 306 41.70 -9.57 -9.00
C LEU A 306 42.58 -9.12 -10.17
N ASN A 307 43.86 -8.82 -9.90
CA ASN A 307 44.86 -8.53 -10.92
C ASN A 307 45.63 -9.81 -11.25
N ILE A 308 45.37 -10.40 -12.42
CA ILE A 308 46.05 -11.64 -12.85
C ILE A 308 46.87 -11.35 -14.12
N GLY A 309 48.18 -11.46 -14.01
CA GLY A 309 49.09 -11.16 -15.12
C GLY A 309 48.99 -9.75 -15.67
N GLY A 310 48.62 -8.77 -14.79
CA GLY A 310 48.45 -7.36 -15.17
C GLY A 310 47.08 -7.00 -15.76
N ASN A 311 46.14 -7.96 -15.84
CA ASN A 311 44.76 -7.71 -16.28
C ASN A 311 43.80 -7.78 -15.11
N PRO A 312 42.82 -6.87 -15.01
CA PRO A 312 41.78 -6.89 -13.98
C PRO A 312 40.69 -7.91 -14.36
N PHE A 313 40.28 -8.71 -13.38
CA PHE A 313 39.16 -9.63 -13.45
C PHE A 313 38.21 -9.41 -12.28
N VAL A 314 36.93 -9.64 -12.49
CA VAL A 314 35.95 -9.60 -11.39
C VAL A 314 36.19 -10.81 -10.47
N ALA A 315 36.43 -10.57 -9.19
CA ALA A 315 36.73 -11.65 -8.23
C ALA A 315 35.59 -12.67 -8.12
N ALA A 316 34.34 -12.23 -8.28
CA ALA A 316 33.17 -13.10 -8.28
C ALA A 316 33.14 -14.14 -9.44
N ASP A 317 33.90 -13.94 -10.52
CA ASP A 317 34.00 -14.92 -11.63
C ASP A 317 34.70 -16.20 -11.21
N PHE A 318 35.46 -16.18 -10.11
CA PHE A 318 36.24 -17.33 -9.62
C PHE A 318 35.55 -18.07 -8.46
N LEU A 319 34.25 -17.79 -8.22
CA LEU A 319 33.49 -18.49 -7.21
C LEU A 319 33.30 -19.98 -7.56
N THR A 320 33.33 -20.78 -6.51
CA THR A 320 33.11 -22.24 -6.59
C THR A 320 31.89 -22.64 -5.74
N ALA A 321 31.49 -23.89 -5.83
CA ALA A 321 30.43 -24.43 -4.98
C ALA A 321 30.74 -24.34 -3.45
N ASP A 322 32.04 -24.29 -3.12
CA ASP A 322 32.46 -24.18 -1.71
C ASP A 322 32.30 -22.77 -1.13
N ASP A 323 32.08 -21.77 -1.97
CA ASP A 323 31.92 -20.36 -1.58
C ASP A 323 30.46 -19.98 -1.31
N VAL A 324 29.51 -20.86 -1.59
CA VAL A 324 28.07 -20.61 -1.45
C VAL A 324 27.42 -21.55 -0.45
N ASP A 325 26.41 -21.06 0.24
CA ASP A 325 25.51 -21.85 1.06
C ASP A 325 24.21 -22.15 0.29
N VAL A 326 23.64 -23.31 0.58
CA VAL A 326 22.35 -23.74 0.06
C VAL A 326 21.31 -23.54 1.14
N LEU A 327 20.43 -22.55 0.94
CA LEU A 327 19.39 -22.17 1.87
C LEU A 327 18.01 -22.70 1.43
N LYS A 328 17.10 -22.82 2.36
CA LYS A 328 15.70 -23.20 2.11
C LYS A 328 14.77 -21.98 2.01
N ALA A 329 15.19 -20.86 2.58
CA ALA A 329 14.50 -19.58 2.53
C ALA A 329 15.43 -18.52 1.94
N LYS A 330 14.88 -17.50 1.30
CA LYS A 330 15.63 -16.35 0.80
C LYS A 330 16.10 -15.50 1.99
N PRO A 331 17.39 -15.16 2.07
CA PRO A 331 17.87 -14.25 3.10
C PRO A 331 17.53 -12.81 2.74
N TYR A 332 17.35 -11.96 3.77
CA TYR A 332 17.05 -10.53 3.61
C TYR A 332 15.77 -10.24 2.80
N GLU A 333 14.74 -11.07 3.03
CA GLU A 333 13.38 -10.86 2.51
C GLU A 333 12.37 -10.87 3.67
N ASP A 334 12.76 -10.32 4.82
CA ASP A 334 11.89 -10.31 6.00
C ASP A 334 10.67 -9.43 5.76
N ASN A 335 9.52 -9.97 6.16
CA ASN A 335 8.26 -9.25 6.24
C ASN A 335 7.84 -9.12 7.71
N ARG A 336 7.77 -7.89 8.19
CA ARG A 336 7.31 -7.57 9.54
C ARG A 336 6.08 -6.68 9.50
N ARG A 337 5.05 -7.05 10.25
CA ARG A 337 3.80 -6.32 10.28
C ARG A 337 3.24 -6.15 11.69
N TYR A 338 2.72 -4.97 11.97
CA TYR A 338 1.99 -4.63 13.18
C TYR A 338 0.60 -4.13 12.82
N ASP A 339 -0.43 -4.69 13.46
CA ASP A 339 -1.82 -4.25 13.31
C ASP A 339 -2.39 -3.95 14.69
N ILE A 340 -3.10 -2.83 14.82
CA ILE A 340 -3.87 -2.47 16.02
C ILE A 340 -5.25 -2.01 15.58
N THR A 341 -6.29 -2.53 16.22
CA THR A 341 -7.67 -2.10 15.99
C THR A 341 -8.36 -1.83 17.33
N ALA A 342 -9.08 -0.73 17.40
CA ALA A 342 -9.88 -0.38 18.57
C ALA A 342 -11.30 0.00 18.12
N LYS A 343 -12.33 -0.50 18.81
CA LYS A 343 -13.74 -0.22 18.54
C LYS A 343 -14.45 0.13 19.83
N LEU A 344 -15.27 1.19 19.78
CA LEU A 344 -16.17 1.61 20.85
C LEU A 344 -17.58 1.62 20.29
N ASP A 345 -18.48 0.88 20.92
CA ASP A 345 -19.90 0.90 20.60
C ASP A 345 -20.67 1.43 21.78
N ALA A 346 -21.46 2.48 21.56
CA ALA A 346 -22.29 3.13 22.55
C ALA A 346 -23.75 3.05 22.13
N ARG A 347 -24.60 2.55 23.04
CA ARG A 347 -26.06 2.63 22.94
C ARG A 347 -26.55 3.80 23.80
N LEU A 348 -26.71 4.97 23.19
CA LEU A 348 -27.12 6.20 23.88
C LEU A 348 -28.57 6.13 24.37
N THR A 349 -29.43 5.52 23.54
CA THR A 349 -30.83 5.19 23.86
C THR A 349 -31.18 3.85 23.23
N ARG A 350 -32.40 3.32 23.47
CA ARG A 350 -32.89 2.11 22.76
C ARG A 350 -32.97 2.32 21.23
N ALA A 351 -33.05 3.58 20.79
CA ALA A 351 -33.17 3.95 19.39
C ALA A 351 -31.87 4.40 18.73
N ILE A 352 -30.86 4.81 19.50
CA ILE A 352 -29.64 5.45 18.98
C ILE A 352 -28.41 4.64 19.36
N ASP A 353 -27.73 4.14 18.35
CA ASP A 353 -26.43 3.46 18.47
C ASP A 353 -25.34 4.32 17.81
N VAL A 354 -24.18 4.41 18.45
CA VAL A 354 -22.98 5.08 17.93
C VAL A 354 -21.82 4.11 17.96
N SER A 355 -21.09 4.01 16.86
CA SER A 355 -19.86 3.20 16.77
C SER A 355 -18.69 4.07 16.32
N LEU A 356 -17.55 3.90 16.98
CA LEU A 356 -16.28 4.51 16.59
C LEU A 356 -15.25 3.39 16.46
N THR A 357 -14.65 3.27 15.28
CA THR A 357 -13.60 2.28 15.00
C THR A 357 -12.35 3.01 14.53
N GLY A 358 -11.19 2.63 15.05
CA GLY A 358 -9.89 3.08 14.59
C GLY A 358 -8.99 1.88 14.32
N SER A 359 -8.17 1.94 13.27
CA SER A 359 -7.13 0.93 13.02
C SER A 359 -5.84 1.58 12.52
N TYR A 360 -4.74 0.94 12.87
CA TYR A 360 -3.40 1.25 12.42
C TYR A 360 -2.72 -0.04 11.96
N ALA A 361 -2.10 0.00 10.80
CA ALA A 361 -1.25 -1.06 10.29
C ALA A 361 0.09 -0.46 9.85
N ASP A 362 1.18 -1.16 10.16
CA ASP A 362 2.56 -0.80 9.79
C ASP A 362 3.22 -2.07 9.26
N SER A 363 3.66 -2.05 8.02
CA SER A 363 4.40 -3.16 7.41
C SER A 363 5.76 -2.68 6.91
N LYS A 364 6.76 -3.52 7.15
CA LYS A 364 8.10 -3.38 6.63
C LYS A 364 8.42 -4.67 5.87
N ASN A 365 8.66 -4.53 4.59
CA ASN A 365 9.03 -5.63 3.72
C ASN A 365 10.42 -5.37 3.12
N GLN A 366 11.25 -6.39 3.07
CA GLN A 366 12.50 -6.41 2.34
C GLN A 366 12.31 -7.29 1.10
N PHE A 367 12.77 -6.85 -0.07
CA PHE A 367 12.57 -7.60 -1.30
C PHE A 367 13.85 -7.66 -2.15
N THR A 368 14.01 -8.73 -2.93
CA THR A 368 15.19 -8.94 -3.77
C THR A 368 14.96 -8.42 -5.19
N PRO A 369 15.62 -7.34 -5.63
CA PRO A 369 15.64 -6.95 -7.03
C PRO A 369 16.32 -8.03 -7.89
N GLY A 370 15.71 -8.40 -8.99
CA GLY A 370 16.17 -9.27 -10.07
C GLY A 370 17.39 -10.16 -9.80
N GLY A 371 18.57 -9.72 -10.22
CA GLY A 371 19.83 -10.50 -10.13
C GLY A 371 20.56 -10.45 -8.79
N TRP A 372 19.97 -9.89 -7.71
CA TRP A 372 20.68 -9.67 -6.43
C TRP A 372 20.85 -10.90 -5.56
N ARG A 373 20.12 -11.96 -5.85
CA ARG A 373 19.91 -13.14 -4.98
C ARG A 373 21.16 -13.78 -4.41
N VAL A 374 22.26 -13.87 -5.17
CA VAL A 374 23.45 -14.60 -4.74
C VAL A 374 24.48 -13.69 -4.07
N LEU A 375 24.80 -12.55 -4.69
CA LEU A 375 25.94 -11.73 -4.33
C LEU A 375 25.59 -10.41 -3.64
N ASN A 376 24.34 -9.98 -3.71
CA ASN A 376 23.97 -8.62 -3.25
C ASN A 376 22.67 -8.58 -2.39
N SER A 377 22.13 -9.71 -1.98
CA SER A 377 20.88 -9.81 -1.22
C SER A 377 20.93 -9.04 0.12
N HIS A 378 22.09 -8.94 0.76
CA HIS A 378 22.29 -8.18 1.99
C HIS A 378 22.08 -6.66 1.83
N ASN A 379 22.03 -6.17 0.60
CA ASN A 379 21.69 -4.78 0.25
C ASN A 379 20.23 -4.62 -0.24
N ASN A 380 19.39 -5.62 -0.04
CA ASN A 380 17.99 -5.58 -0.45
C ASN A 380 17.28 -4.31 0.05
N PRO A 381 16.51 -3.62 -0.81
CA PRO A 381 15.78 -2.42 -0.43
C PRO A 381 14.63 -2.71 0.51
N LEU A 382 14.14 -1.65 1.14
CA LEU A 382 12.99 -1.67 2.03
C LEU A 382 11.77 -1.10 1.34
N ASP A 383 10.62 -1.73 1.61
CA ASP A 383 9.29 -1.24 1.29
C ASP A 383 8.48 -1.10 2.58
N LEU A 384 8.05 0.11 2.87
CA LEU A 384 7.34 0.47 4.10
C LEU A 384 5.95 0.96 3.76
N ASP A 385 4.94 0.38 4.42
CA ASP A 385 3.56 0.82 4.29
C ASP A 385 2.93 1.07 5.65
N LYS A 386 2.28 2.24 5.79
CA LYS A 386 1.52 2.62 6.98
C LYS A 386 0.10 2.98 6.59
N THR A 387 -0.86 2.38 7.26
CA THR A 387 -2.29 2.64 7.04
C THR A 387 -2.96 3.07 8.34
N TYR A 388 -3.67 4.19 8.29
CA TYR A 388 -4.49 4.73 9.38
C TYR A 388 -5.94 4.76 8.93
N ARG A 389 -6.86 4.25 9.74
CA ARG A 389 -8.30 4.33 9.48
C ARG A 389 -9.06 4.83 10.69
N GLY A 390 -10.08 5.63 10.41
CA GLY A 390 -11.08 6.03 11.37
C GLY A 390 -12.47 5.89 10.76
N ASN A 391 -13.41 5.31 11.49
CA ASN A 391 -14.80 5.17 11.07
C ASN A 391 -15.73 5.55 12.21
N PHE A 392 -16.61 6.49 11.96
CA PHE A 392 -17.68 6.92 12.86
C PHE A 392 -19.02 6.56 12.23
N ARG A 393 -19.91 5.88 12.97
CA ARG A 393 -21.25 5.49 12.53
C ARG A 393 -22.28 5.86 13.59
N LEU A 394 -23.31 6.59 13.18
CA LEU A 394 -24.51 6.89 13.95
C LEU A 394 -25.69 6.20 13.29
N ARG A 395 -26.41 5.38 14.03
CA ARG A 395 -27.67 4.77 13.62
C ARG A 395 -28.79 5.22 14.53
N HIS A 396 -29.91 5.67 13.94
CA HIS A 396 -31.12 6.01 14.67
C HIS A 396 -32.33 5.26 14.09
N ARG A 397 -33.07 4.56 14.95
CA ARG A 397 -34.28 3.82 14.63
C ARG A 397 -35.46 4.61 15.14
N LEU A 398 -36.39 4.98 14.25
CA LEU A 398 -37.60 5.75 14.55
C LEU A 398 -38.81 4.80 14.53
N GLY A 399 -39.50 4.63 15.64
CA GLY A 399 -40.81 3.94 15.70
C GLY A 399 -40.76 2.41 15.80
N GLY A 400 -40.27 1.86 16.88
CA GLY A 400 -40.31 0.40 17.13
C GLY A 400 -40.16 -0.01 18.58
N THR A 401 -39.87 0.94 19.48
CA THR A 401 -39.47 0.57 20.86
C THR A 401 -40.49 0.94 21.93
N GLU A 402 -41.53 1.67 21.61
CA GLU A 402 -42.56 2.02 22.64
C GLU A 402 -43.81 1.12 22.62
N SER A 403 -44.01 0.30 21.55
CA SER A 403 -45.21 -0.53 21.46
C SER A 403 -45.06 -1.94 22.04
N ALA A 404 -43.82 -2.43 22.30
CA ALA A 404 -43.58 -3.81 22.71
C ALA A 404 -43.27 -4.01 24.21
N ALA A 405 -43.10 -2.91 24.95
CA ALA A 405 -42.83 -3.06 26.40
C ALA A 405 -43.65 -2.03 27.18
N PHE A 406 -44.77 -2.41 27.67
CA PHE A 406 -45.67 -1.78 28.62
C PHE A 406 -47.06 -1.44 28.05
N ASP A 407 -48.00 -2.25 28.23
CA ASP A 407 -49.15 -2.11 29.08
C ASP A 407 -50.14 -3.27 28.84
N SER A 408 -50.08 -4.29 29.65
CA SER A 408 -51.11 -5.35 29.67
C SER A 408 -52.42 -4.90 30.37
N THR A 409 -52.57 -3.59 30.64
CA THR A 409 -53.73 -3.08 31.35
C THR A 409 -54.60 -2.05 30.62
N SER A 410 -54.31 -1.69 29.37
CA SER A 410 -55.14 -0.78 28.58
C SER A 410 -55.85 -1.53 27.44
N ALA A 411 -56.92 -2.21 27.75
CA ALA A 411 -57.90 -2.61 26.74
C ALA A 411 -58.63 -1.33 26.24
N GLY A 412 -58.39 -0.97 24.95
CA GLY A 412 -59.26 -0.04 24.27
C GLY A 412 -58.63 1.23 23.67
N GLY A 413 -57.44 1.22 23.17
CA GLY A 413 -56.87 2.30 22.37
C GLY A 413 -56.81 1.93 20.87
N SER A 414 -57.55 2.69 20.02
CA SER A 414 -57.46 2.60 18.58
C SER A 414 -55.99 2.77 18.11
N ARG A 415 -55.31 1.67 17.74
CA ARG A 415 -54.00 1.70 17.11
C ARG A 415 -54.11 2.32 15.71
N GLY A 416 -53.66 3.57 15.57
CA GLY A 416 -53.45 4.15 14.25
C GLY A 416 -52.51 3.24 13.47
N SER A 417 -52.98 2.57 12.39
CA SER A 417 -52.11 1.84 11.49
C SER A 417 -51.14 2.79 10.83
N SER A 418 -49.88 2.85 11.36
CA SER A 418 -48.85 3.67 10.73
C SER A 418 -48.54 3.12 9.35
N PHE A 419 -48.73 3.92 8.32
CA PHE A 419 -48.39 3.62 6.94
C PHE A 419 -46.86 3.35 6.75
N LEU A 420 -46.04 3.92 7.60
CA LEU A 420 -44.59 3.75 7.64
C LEU A 420 -44.19 2.98 8.89
N ARG A 421 -43.43 1.90 8.71
CA ARG A 421 -42.87 1.07 9.81
C ARG A 421 -41.36 0.94 9.66
N ASN A 422 -40.68 0.55 10.75
CA ASN A 422 -39.26 0.23 10.77
C ASN A 422 -38.34 1.32 10.18
N VAL A 423 -38.69 2.59 10.41
CA VAL A 423 -37.92 3.71 9.91
C VAL A 423 -36.57 3.79 10.64
N SER A 424 -35.49 3.77 9.87
CA SER A 424 -34.14 3.98 10.41
C SER A 424 -33.29 4.79 9.46
N TYR A 425 -32.31 5.51 10.01
CA TYR A 425 -31.25 6.09 9.20
C TYR A 425 -29.88 5.85 9.83
N THR A 426 -28.88 5.78 8.98
CA THR A 426 -27.48 5.62 9.37
C THR A 426 -26.66 6.74 8.71
N LEU A 427 -25.85 7.42 9.50
CA LEU A 427 -24.84 8.35 9.01
C LEU A 427 -23.47 7.77 9.35
N GLN A 428 -22.59 7.76 8.37
CA GLN A 428 -21.28 7.17 8.51
C GLN A 428 -20.20 8.08 7.89
N PHE A 429 -19.11 8.23 8.61
CA PHE A 429 -17.92 8.97 8.23
C PHE A 429 -16.72 8.03 8.25
N GLY A 430 -15.99 7.95 7.16
CA GLY A 430 -14.74 7.21 7.03
C GLY A 430 -13.56 8.13 6.67
N TYR A 431 -12.42 7.85 7.25
CA TYR A 431 -11.13 8.40 6.86
C TYR A 431 -10.11 7.29 6.76
N GLU A 432 -9.37 7.25 5.67
CA GLU A 432 -8.22 6.37 5.48
C GLU A 432 -7.05 7.19 4.98
N LYS A 433 -5.88 6.93 5.55
CA LYS A 433 -4.59 7.44 5.07
C LYS A 433 -3.62 6.31 4.90
N THR A 434 -2.98 6.24 3.73
CA THR A 434 -1.89 5.30 3.46
C THR A 434 -0.62 6.06 3.07
N ASN A 435 0.50 5.70 3.71
CA ASN A 435 1.82 6.22 3.39
C ASN A 435 2.71 5.04 3.01
N GLY A 436 3.33 5.10 1.84
CA GLY A 436 4.31 4.13 1.38
C GLY A 436 5.67 4.79 1.16
N GLU A 437 6.76 4.08 1.43
CA GLU A 437 8.13 4.50 1.11
C GLU A 437 8.96 3.29 0.65
N THR A 438 9.66 3.44 -0.48
CA THR A 438 10.59 2.42 -0.99
C THR A 438 11.95 3.03 -1.22
N TYR A 439 13.01 2.47 -0.61
CA TYR A 439 14.36 3.03 -0.67
C TYR A 439 15.47 2.03 -0.33
N ASP A 440 16.73 2.41 -0.62
CA ASP A 440 17.94 1.77 -0.06
C ASP A 440 18.10 2.16 1.42
N ASP A 441 18.18 1.19 2.33
CA ASP A 441 18.17 1.44 3.80
C ASP A 441 19.36 2.29 4.27
N ARG A 442 20.51 2.25 3.56
CA ARG A 442 21.69 3.04 3.91
C ARG A 442 21.54 4.52 3.57
N HIS A 443 20.85 4.83 2.46
CA HIS A 443 20.82 6.18 1.90
C HIS A 443 19.51 6.92 2.15
N LYS A 444 18.36 6.22 2.11
CA LYS A 444 17.02 6.82 2.34
C LYS A 444 16.79 8.03 1.42
N ASP A 445 16.53 9.20 2.00
CA ASP A 445 16.29 10.47 1.30
C ASP A 445 17.58 11.25 0.96
N ARG A 446 18.77 10.72 1.31
CA ARG A 446 20.04 11.33 0.94
C ARG A 446 20.40 10.99 -0.53
N LEU A 447 19.74 11.65 -1.45
CA LEU A 447 19.71 11.29 -2.87
C LEU A 447 21.08 11.30 -3.56
N PHE A 448 21.99 12.18 -3.16
CA PHE A 448 23.34 12.25 -3.74
C PHE A 448 24.32 11.20 -3.16
N ASP A 449 23.94 10.51 -2.07
CA ASP A 449 24.73 9.40 -1.55
C ASP A 449 24.68 8.14 -2.42
N TYR A 450 23.54 7.91 -3.12
CA TYR A 450 23.27 6.68 -3.88
C TYR A 450 24.30 6.34 -4.96
N GLY A 451 24.83 7.34 -5.63
CA GLY A 451 25.86 7.16 -6.66
C GLY A 451 27.27 7.54 -6.24
N TYR A 452 27.46 8.00 -5.01
CA TYR A 452 28.72 8.57 -4.60
C TYR A 452 29.74 7.50 -4.20
N VAL A 453 30.83 7.41 -4.97
CA VAL A 453 31.93 6.46 -4.71
C VAL A 453 33.23 7.15 -4.25
N GLY A 454 33.30 8.49 -4.37
CA GLY A 454 34.46 9.27 -4.00
C GLY A 454 34.63 10.52 -4.86
N LYS A 455 35.73 11.22 -4.66
CA LYS A 455 36.09 12.43 -5.40
C LYS A 455 37.03 12.10 -6.55
N PHE A 456 36.72 12.63 -7.72
CA PHE A 456 37.55 12.51 -8.91
C PHE A 456 38.15 13.88 -9.26
N ASP A 457 39.46 13.94 -9.35
CA ASP A 457 40.18 15.15 -9.78
C ASP A 457 40.35 15.08 -11.29
N ASN A 458 39.48 15.79 -11.99
CA ASN A 458 39.46 15.84 -13.45
C ASN A 458 40.02 17.15 -13.97
N VAL A 459 40.80 17.08 -15.05
CA VAL A 459 41.36 18.23 -15.77
C VAL A 459 41.03 18.16 -17.26
N TRP A 460 40.92 19.34 -17.90
CA TRP A 460 40.81 19.44 -19.34
C TRP A 460 42.16 19.42 -19.99
N VAL A 461 42.37 18.53 -20.97
CA VAL A 461 43.59 18.44 -21.75
C VAL A 461 43.29 18.55 -23.25
N PRO A 462 44.15 19.22 -24.02
CA PRO A 462 44.00 19.30 -25.48
C PRO A 462 44.23 17.94 -26.14
N THR A 463 43.48 17.62 -27.18
CA THR A 463 43.63 16.45 -28.04
C THR A 463 44.15 16.83 -29.41
N PHE A 464 44.91 15.94 -30.04
CA PHE A 464 45.59 16.18 -31.28
C PHE A 464 45.30 15.11 -32.30
N THR A 465 45.28 15.47 -33.58
CA THR A 465 45.13 14.53 -34.69
C THR A 465 46.27 14.74 -35.69
N THR A 466 46.83 13.63 -36.14
CA THR A 466 47.82 13.64 -37.21
C THR A 466 47.12 13.68 -38.56
N ASN A 467 47.41 14.67 -39.39
CA ASN A 467 46.90 14.80 -40.73
C ASN A 467 48.05 14.95 -41.71
N PHE A 468 47.96 14.31 -42.88
CA PHE A 468 48.91 14.53 -43.96
C PHE A 468 48.66 15.94 -44.56
N ASP A 469 49.72 16.77 -44.56
CA ASP A 469 49.70 18.05 -45.20
C ASP A 469 50.22 17.94 -46.64
N PRO A 470 49.38 18.11 -47.66
CA PRO A 470 49.80 17.96 -49.05
C PRO A 470 50.76 19.06 -49.52
N VAL A 471 50.84 20.14 -48.79
CA VAL A 471 51.73 21.26 -49.13
C VAL A 471 53.15 21.03 -48.67
N SER A 472 53.32 20.54 -47.46
CA SER A 472 54.64 20.21 -46.90
C SER A 472 55.09 18.80 -47.21
N GLY A 473 54.17 17.88 -47.61
CA GLY A 473 54.43 16.46 -47.82
C GLY A 473 54.69 15.70 -46.53
N LEU A 474 54.40 16.26 -45.39
CA LEU A 474 54.69 15.72 -44.09
C LEU A 474 53.40 15.52 -43.29
N ASP A 475 53.42 14.61 -42.31
CA ASP A 475 52.38 14.49 -41.32
C ASP A 475 52.49 15.64 -40.32
N VAL A 476 51.45 16.47 -40.24
CA VAL A 476 51.35 17.56 -39.27
C VAL A 476 50.36 17.22 -38.17
N ILE A 477 50.70 17.56 -36.96
CA ILE A 477 49.83 17.46 -35.82
C ILE A 477 49.05 18.75 -35.65
N ARG A 478 47.72 18.60 -35.44
CA ARG A 478 46.85 19.75 -35.15
C ARG A 478 46.06 19.50 -33.90
N HIS A 479 45.88 20.51 -33.08
CA HIS A 479 44.96 20.52 -31.98
C HIS A 479 43.52 20.47 -32.53
N THR A 480 42.71 19.51 -32.10
CA THR A 480 41.39 19.28 -32.66
C THR A 480 40.25 19.41 -31.64
N ASP A 481 40.52 19.21 -30.34
CA ASP A 481 39.52 19.32 -29.30
C ASP A 481 40.18 19.33 -27.90
N TYR A 482 39.38 19.46 -26.88
CA TYR A 482 39.75 19.24 -25.49
C TYR A 482 38.93 18.09 -24.91
N ARG A 483 39.52 17.36 -23.98
CA ARG A 483 38.80 16.30 -23.26
C ARG A 483 39.15 16.30 -21.80
N GLN A 484 38.26 15.69 -21.01
CA GLN A 484 38.41 15.48 -19.59
C GLN A 484 39.28 14.27 -19.33
N VAL A 485 40.29 14.42 -18.47
CA VAL A 485 41.22 13.36 -18.05
C VAL A 485 41.24 13.31 -16.53
N LEU A 486 41.20 12.09 -16.00
CA LEU A 486 41.31 11.82 -14.57
C LEU A 486 42.78 12.00 -14.12
N ARG A 487 43.00 12.87 -13.12
CA ARG A 487 44.28 13.14 -12.52
C ARG A 487 44.46 12.47 -11.16
N GLY A 488 43.38 12.30 -10.41
CA GLY A 488 43.38 11.70 -9.07
C GLY A 488 42.02 11.20 -8.66
N TYR A 489 42.03 10.27 -7.72
CA TYR A 489 40.85 9.70 -7.10
C TYR A 489 41.01 9.61 -5.58
N THR A 490 40.00 10.04 -4.83
CA THR A 490 39.93 9.87 -3.37
C THR A 490 38.69 9.09 -3.03
N PRO A 491 38.81 7.86 -2.47
CA PRO A 491 37.68 7.02 -2.12
C PRO A 491 36.69 7.70 -1.18
N GLY A 492 35.40 7.54 -1.44
CA GLY A 492 34.31 7.99 -0.57
C GLY A 492 33.91 6.93 0.46
N THR A 493 33.14 7.37 1.44
CA THR A 493 32.65 6.52 2.55
C THR A 493 31.16 6.15 2.42
N ALA A 494 30.40 6.81 1.54
CA ALA A 494 28.97 6.51 1.38
C ALA A 494 28.75 5.10 0.79
N ASN A 495 29.58 4.70 -0.18
CA ASN A 495 29.53 3.38 -0.81
C ASN A 495 30.93 2.74 -0.82
N PRO A 496 31.40 2.25 0.34
CA PRO A 496 32.80 1.79 0.47
C PRO A 496 33.11 0.58 -0.42
N VAL A 497 32.16 -0.34 -0.62
CA VAL A 497 32.34 -1.50 -1.48
C VAL A 497 32.53 -1.06 -2.94
N LEU A 498 31.70 -0.15 -3.44
CA LEU A 498 31.87 0.41 -4.79
C LEU A 498 33.20 1.17 -4.94
N ALA A 499 33.64 1.86 -3.88
CA ALA A 499 34.95 2.54 -3.88
C ALA A 499 36.12 1.56 -3.96
N ASN A 500 35.98 0.33 -3.45
CA ASN A 500 37.03 -0.70 -3.51
C ASN A 500 37.31 -1.19 -4.93
N TYR A 501 36.30 -1.20 -5.86
CA TYR A 501 36.55 -1.45 -7.26
C TYR A 501 37.58 -0.49 -7.86
N ASN A 502 37.45 0.81 -7.55
CA ASN A 502 38.37 1.81 -8.05
C ASN A 502 39.77 1.72 -7.39
N LYS A 503 39.82 1.42 -6.09
CA LYS A 503 41.11 1.18 -5.40
C LYS A 503 41.88 0.00 -5.99
N ALA A 504 41.16 -1.09 -6.31
CA ALA A 504 41.77 -2.31 -6.85
C ALA A 504 42.35 -2.14 -8.26
N MET A 505 41.93 -1.12 -9.00
CA MET A 505 42.43 -0.80 -10.33
C MET A 505 43.83 -0.21 -10.28
N ASP A 506 44.39 0.06 -9.09
CA ASP A 506 45.76 0.58 -8.85
C ASP A 506 46.13 1.68 -9.86
N ILE A 507 45.22 2.66 -9.97
CA ILE A 507 45.46 3.83 -10.82
C ILE A 507 46.62 4.58 -10.16
N ASN A 508 47.83 4.30 -10.65
CA ASN A 508 49.04 4.86 -10.11
C ASN A 508 49.15 6.34 -10.53
N PHE A 509 48.53 7.22 -9.75
CA PHE A 509 48.67 8.66 -9.90
C PHE A 509 50.00 9.22 -9.39
N SER A 510 50.93 8.35 -8.96
CA SER A 510 52.19 8.72 -8.30
C SER A 510 53.23 9.34 -9.26
N GLU A 511 53.12 9.08 -10.52
CA GLU A 511 53.97 9.73 -11.53
C GLU A 511 53.37 11.09 -11.94
N GLY A 512 53.47 12.06 -11.16
CA GLY A 512 52.95 13.42 -11.32
C GLY A 512 52.27 13.81 -12.62
N LEU A 513 51.32 14.73 -12.57
CA LEU A 513 50.45 15.18 -13.65
C LEU A 513 51.13 15.30 -15.03
N ASN A 514 52.40 15.71 -15.06
CA ASN A 514 53.17 15.93 -16.30
C ASN A 514 53.53 14.61 -16.98
N GLY A 515 53.75 13.51 -16.28
CA GLY A 515 54.06 12.20 -16.87
C GLY A 515 52.82 11.55 -17.47
N GLN A 516 51.70 11.58 -16.78
CA GLN A 516 50.45 10.99 -17.29
C GLN A 516 49.87 11.77 -18.47
N ILE A 517 49.81 13.09 -18.39
CA ILE A 517 49.34 13.93 -19.51
C ILE A 517 50.29 13.81 -20.69
N GLY A 518 51.62 13.80 -20.45
CA GLY A 518 52.63 13.63 -21.50
C GLY A 518 52.49 12.27 -22.20
N ASN A 519 52.40 11.18 -21.46
CA ASN A 519 52.18 9.85 -22.00
C ASN A 519 50.83 9.74 -22.73
N TYR A 520 49.77 10.33 -22.17
CA TYR A 520 48.46 10.37 -22.83
C TYR A 520 48.49 11.09 -24.15
N LEU A 521 49.09 12.28 -24.21
CA LEU A 521 49.23 13.06 -25.46
C LEU A 521 50.06 12.33 -26.53
N ILE A 522 51.05 11.53 -26.11
CA ILE A 522 51.92 10.80 -27.03
C ILE A 522 51.25 9.52 -27.52
N THR A 523 50.55 8.75 -26.64
CA THR A 523 49.99 7.44 -26.95
C THR A 523 48.62 7.52 -27.64
N ASN A 524 47.87 8.59 -27.44
CA ASN A 524 46.50 8.73 -27.94
C ASN A 524 46.33 9.77 -29.08
N LEU A 525 47.40 10.14 -29.73
CA LEU A 525 47.37 10.90 -30.99
C LEU A 525 46.54 10.12 -32.02
N GLY A 526 45.34 10.57 -32.31
CA GLY A 526 44.42 9.97 -33.28
C GLY A 526 43.31 9.08 -32.69
N SER A 527 43.25 8.87 -31.36
CA SER A 527 42.12 8.15 -30.71
C SER A 527 41.05 9.12 -30.24
N THR A 528 39.79 8.84 -30.56
CA THR A 528 38.62 9.61 -30.14
C THR A 528 37.98 9.08 -28.86
N GLY A 529 38.59 8.06 -28.23
CA GLY A 529 38.05 7.40 -27.04
C GLY A 529 38.24 8.23 -25.76
N ASP A 530 37.25 8.29 -24.89
CA ASP A 530 37.30 8.96 -23.59
C ASP A 530 38.16 8.22 -22.57
N VAL A 531 39.05 8.88 -21.81
CA VAL A 531 39.88 8.24 -20.78
C VAL A 531 39.03 7.60 -19.70
N LEU A 532 37.91 8.25 -19.33
CA LEU A 532 36.95 7.66 -18.39
C LEU A 532 36.25 6.42 -18.96
N SER A 533 36.10 6.32 -20.29
CA SER A 533 35.54 5.14 -20.96
C SER A 533 36.55 4.03 -21.23
N GLN A 534 37.84 4.35 -21.19
CA GLN A 534 38.92 3.37 -21.45
C GLN A 534 39.49 2.75 -20.18
N THR A 535 39.28 3.37 -19.03
CA THR A 535 39.72 2.86 -17.74
C THR A 535 38.57 2.11 -17.06
N ALA A 536 38.83 0.85 -16.72
CA ALA A 536 37.89 0.01 -16.01
C ALA A 536 37.77 0.43 -14.55
N PHE A 537 36.95 1.44 -14.26
CA PHE A 537 36.61 1.82 -12.90
C PHE A 537 35.12 2.25 -12.82
N ILE A 538 34.61 2.30 -11.62
CA ILE A 538 33.22 2.76 -11.38
C ILE A 538 33.16 4.26 -11.64
N ALA A 539 32.23 4.63 -12.52
CA ALA A 539 31.99 6.02 -12.84
C ALA A 539 31.50 6.82 -11.62
N PRO A 540 31.64 8.16 -11.61
CA PRO A 540 31.18 9.01 -10.50
C PRO A 540 29.71 8.85 -10.08
N ASN A 541 28.85 8.29 -10.94
CA ASN A 541 27.46 7.98 -10.63
C ASN A 541 27.23 6.62 -9.94
N GLY A 542 28.30 5.91 -9.55
CA GLY A 542 28.22 4.60 -8.92
C GLY A 542 27.76 3.46 -9.82
N THR A 543 27.68 3.67 -11.15
CA THR A 543 27.35 2.60 -12.11
C THR A 543 28.58 1.71 -12.32
N ILE A 544 28.42 0.41 -12.10
CA ILE A 544 29.44 -0.57 -12.43
C ILE A 544 29.59 -0.62 -13.95
N SER A 545 30.82 -0.41 -14.46
CA SER A 545 31.08 -0.47 -15.91
C SER A 545 30.95 -1.89 -16.44
N ASP A 546 30.75 -2.03 -17.75
CA ASP A 546 30.64 -3.34 -18.42
C ASP A 546 31.88 -4.22 -18.22
N VAL A 547 33.06 -3.63 -17.97
CA VAL A 547 34.29 -4.36 -17.63
C VAL A 547 34.17 -5.14 -16.31
N PHE A 548 33.32 -4.64 -15.39
CA PHE A 548 33.08 -5.29 -14.11
C PHE A 548 31.83 -6.16 -14.12
N THR A 549 31.16 -6.36 -15.26
CA THR A 549 30.09 -7.32 -15.39
C THR A 549 30.68 -8.72 -15.25
N ASN A 550 30.15 -9.51 -14.32
CA ASN A 550 30.59 -10.88 -14.17
C ASN A 550 30.07 -11.75 -15.32
N SER A 551 30.75 -12.86 -15.60
CA SER A 551 30.35 -13.81 -16.63
C SER A 551 29.05 -14.55 -16.32
N TRP A 552 28.51 -14.40 -15.12
CA TRP A 552 27.28 -15.03 -14.65
C TRP A 552 26.02 -14.29 -15.09
N GLY A 553 26.03 -13.33 -15.91
CA GLY A 553 24.92 -12.59 -16.53
C GLY A 553 23.59 -12.41 -15.77
N PHE A 554 23.25 -13.36 -14.89
CA PHE A 554 22.04 -13.37 -14.05
C PHE A 554 22.25 -12.79 -12.65
N HIS A 555 23.48 -12.50 -12.24
CA HIS A 555 23.80 -12.06 -10.88
C HIS A 555 24.48 -10.71 -10.88
N THR A 556 23.95 -9.83 -10.06
CA THR A 556 24.53 -8.49 -9.82
C THR A 556 25.73 -8.60 -8.89
N ASN A 557 26.82 -7.94 -9.21
CA ASN A 557 28.03 -7.88 -8.39
C ASN A 557 27.78 -7.23 -7.03
N VAL A 558 28.64 -7.55 -6.07
CA VAL A 558 28.60 -7.00 -4.69
C VAL A 558 28.63 -5.48 -4.67
N GLY A 559 27.94 -4.88 -3.72
CA GLY A 559 27.97 -3.44 -3.46
C GLY A 559 27.03 -2.58 -4.31
N THR A 560 26.24 -3.19 -5.21
CA THR A 560 25.23 -2.46 -6.00
C THR A 560 24.18 -1.84 -5.09
N VAL A 561 23.88 -0.54 -5.32
CA VAL A 561 22.89 0.24 -4.57
C VAL A 561 21.56 0.25 -5.32
N TYR A 562 20.44 0.10 -4.61
CA TYR A 562 19.11 0.20 -5.20
C TYR A 562 18.86 1.64 -5.66
N ASN A 563 18.73 1.85 -6.99
CA ASN A 563 18.68 3.18 -7.60
C ASN A 563 17.27 3.76 -7.64
N GLN A 564 16.57 3.75 -6.51
CA GLN A 564 15.23 4.31 -6.42
C GLN A 564 14.95 4.82 -5.01
N TYR A 565 14.32 5.99 -4.93
CA TYR A 565 13.64 6.52 -3.76
C TYR A 565 12.21 6.85 -4.16
N GLN A 566 11.24 6.28 -3.47
CA GLN A 566 9.82 6.54 -3.73
C GLN A 566 9.09 6.81 -2.43
N LYS A 567 8.06 7.67 -2.51
CA LYS A 567 7.07 7.83 -1.45
C LYS A 567 5.68 8.05 -2.05
N THR A 568 4.68 7.56 -1.35
CA THR A 568 3.27 7.75 -1.67
C THR A 568 2.53 8.26 -0.45
N ASP A 569 1.52 9.11 -0.66
CA ASP A 569 0.65 9.64 0.38
C ASP A 569 -0.77 9.71 -0.19
N ASN A 570 -1.66 8.86 0.32
CA ASN A 570 -3.02 8.77 -0.17
C ASN A 570 -3.99 9.03 0.98
N ASP A 571 -4.92 9.95 0.76
CA ASP A 571 -6.00 10.30 1.68
C ASP A 571 -7.34 9.96 1.06
N THR A 572 -8.21 9.28 1.80
CA THR A 572 -9.58 9.01 1.39
C THR A 572 -10.57 9.44 2.47
N TYR A 573 -11.50 10.31 2.10
CA TYR A 573 -12.62 10.72 2.94
C TYR A 573 -13.90 10.14 2.37
N THR A 574 -14.68 9.48 3.21
CA THR A 574 -15.95 8.87 2.81
C THR A 574 -17.07 9.39 3.70
N PHE A 575 -18.20 9.74 3.10
CA PHE A 575 -19.45 10.03 3.79
C PHE A 575 -20.54 9.16 3.20
N ASN A 576 -21.28 8.45 4.06
CA ASN A 576 -22.41 7.60 3.68
C ASN A 576 -23.61 7.93 4.54
N ALA A 577 -24.75 8.20 3.91
CA ALA A 577 -26.01 8.42 4.56
C ALA A 577 -27.07 7.49 3.96
N ASN A 578 -27.63 6.60 4.77
CA ASN A 578 -28.65 5.64 4.38
C ASN A 578 -29.90 5.82 5.23
N ALA A 579 -31.07 5.73 4.61
CA ALA A 579 -32.36 5.65 5.27
C ALA A 579 -33.13 4.43 4.76
N SER A 580 -33.76 3.70 5.66
CA SER A 580 -34.63 2.57 5.33
C SER A 580 -35.97 2.66 6.05
N PHE A 581 -37.04 2.21 5.41
CA PHE A 581 -38.37 2.13 5.97
C PHE A 581 -39.22 1.12 5.24
N ASP A 582 -40.20 0.59 5.94
CA ASP A 582 -41.22 -0.28 5.36
C ASP A 582 -42.50 0.54 5.13
N LEU A 583 -43.02 0.48 3.89
CA LEU A 583 -44.28 1.06 3.47
C LEU A 583 -45.33 -0.05 3.47
N VAL A 584 -46.34 0.09 4.33
CA VAL A 584 -47.41 -0.91 4.48
C VAL A 584 -48.76 -0.27 4.15
N PRO A 585 -49.22 -0.33 2.86
CA PRO A 585 -50.52 0.20 2.48
C PRO A 585 -51.62 -0.73 2.97
N GLY A 586 -52.32 -0.35 4.03
CA GLY A 586 -53.43 -1.11 4.60
C GLY A 586 -53.04 -1.96 5.83
N SER A 587 -53.95 -2.81 6.31
CA SER A 587 -53.77 -3.61 7.51
C SER A 587 -53.07 -4.96 7.28
N SER A 588 -52.75 -5.30 6.03
CA SER A 588 -52.17 -6.60 5.66
C SER A 588 -50.70 -6.48 5.28
N ASP A 589 -49.83 -7.22 5.90
CA ASP A 589 -48.38 -7.30 5.58
C ASP A 589 -48.09 -7.93 4.21
N LYS A 590 -49.12 -8.45 3.50
CA LYS A 590 -48.99 -8.97 2.13
C LYS A 590 -48.63 -7.90 1.09
N SER A 591 -48.81 -6.62 1.44
CA SER A 591 -48.51 -5.46 0.56
C SER A 591 -47.37 -4.62 1.14
N ARG A 592 -46.42 -5.21 1.89
CA ARG A 592 -45.27 -4.48 2.43
C ARG A 592 -44.23 -4.22 1.35
N HIS A 593 -43.75 -3.00 1.28
CA HIS A 593 -42.61 -2.58 0.45
C HIS A 593 -41.49 -2.09 1.36
N SER A 594 -40.36 -2.77 1.33
CA SER A 594 -39.14 -2.29 2.04
C SER A 594 -38.37 -1.39 1.10
N ILE A 595 -38.12 -0.15 1.52
CA ILE A 595 -37.47 0.87 0.72
C ILE A 595 -36.21 1.33 1.42
N GLN A 596 -35.09 1.35 0.70
CA GLN A 596 -33.84 1.90 1.17
C GLN A 596 -33.34 2.97 0.20
N LEU A 597 -32.91 4.12 0.76
CA LEU A 597 -32.35 5.25 0.03
C LEU A 597 -31.00 5.58 0.63
N GLY A 598 -30.04 5.98 -0.21
CA GLY A 598 -28.74 6.38 0.29
C GLY A 598 -28.02 7.39 -0.59
N VAL A 599 -27.07 8.07 0.02
CA VAL A 599 -26.12 8.96 -0.64
C VAL A 599 -24.73 8.55 -0.17
N TRP A 600 -23.84 8.37 -1.13
CA TRP A 600 -22.45 8.10 -0.86
C TRP A 600 -21.58 9.16 -1.53
N TYR A 601 -20.63 9.70 -0.78
CA TYR A 601 -19.62 10.63 -1.25
C TYR A 601 -18.25 10.09 -0.86
N GLU A 602 -17.33 10.08 -1.80
CA GLU A 602 -15.94 9.72 -1.57
C GLU A 602 -15.03 10.72 -2.28
N GLN A 603 -14.01 11.16 -1.58
CA GLN A 603 -12.94 11.98 -2.12
C GLN A 603 -11.61 11.30 -1.83
N ARG A 604 -10.85 11.06 -2.89
CA ARG A 604 -9.50 10.50 -2.83
C ARG A 604 -8.49 11.54 -3.28
N THR A 605 -7.40 11.62 -2.56
CA THR A 605 -6.23 12.40 -2.94
C THR A 605 -5.05 11.46 -2.95
N ASN A 606 -4.52 11.18 -4.13
CA ASN A 606 -3.35 10.33 -4.29
C ASN A 606 -2.15 11.21 -4.64
N ARG A 607 -1.04 10.99 -3.96
CA ARG A 607 0.23 11.68 -4.20
C ARG A 607 1.32 10.65 -4.36
N GLY A 608 2.22 10.87 -5.29
CA GLY A 608 3.38 10.03 -5.55
C GLY A 608 4.60 10.88 -5.88
N TYR A 609 5.76 10.44 -5.40
CA TYR A 609 7.04 11.04 -5.67
C TYR A 609 8.09 9.97 -5.83
N GLY A 610 8.85 10.02 -6.91
CA GLY A 610 9.91 9.07 -7.20
C GLY A 610 11.16 9.76 -7.73
N VAL A 611 12.33 9.25 -7.37
CA VAL A 611 13.62 9.72 -7.87
C VAL A 611 14.48 8.52 -8.24
N ALA A 612 15.21 8.63 -9.36
CA ALA A 612 16.32 7.73 -9.73
C ALA A 612 17.67 8.38 -9.35
N PRO A 613 18.13 8.26 -8.10
CA PRO A 613 19.13 9.17 -7.52
C PRO A 613 20.48 9.17 -8.22
N ARG A 614 20.98 8.02 -8.70
CA ARG A 614 22.28 7.95 -9.38
C ARG A 614 22.36 8.83 -10.62
N ASN A 615 21.21 9.07 -11.28
CA ASN A 615 21.15 9.92 -12.48
C ASN A 615 21.38 11.40 -12.15
N LEU A 616 21.22 11.80 -10.89
CA LEU A 616 21.51 13.17 -10.44
C LEU A 616 22.96 13.58 -10.67
N TRP A 617 23.92 12.67 -10.49
CA TRP A 617 25.32 12.94 -10.78
C TRP A 617 25.56 13.15 -12.27
N ASN A 618 24.88 12.41 -13.13
CA ASN A 618 25.01 12.56 -14.59
C ASN A 618 24.51 13.92 -15.07
N ILE A 619 23.30 14.32 -14.61
CA ILE A 619 22.75 15.63 -15.01
C ILE A 619 23.57 16.77 -14.40
N ALA A 620 24.03 16.65 -13.16
CA ALA A 620 24.87 17.66 -12.52
C ALA A 620 26.14 17.90 -13.36
N ARG A 621 26.79 16.84 -13.82
CA ARG A 621 27.98 16.92 -14.69
C ARG A 621 27.66 17.56 -16.02
N GLN A 622 26.55 17.16 -16.67
CA GLN A 622 26.12 17.69 -17.95
C GLN A 622 25.79 19.18 -17.85
N GLN A 623 25.05 19.59 -16.82
CA GLN A 623 24.61 20.98 -16.67
C GLN A 623 25.71 21.93 -16.17
N ALA A 624 26.67 21.43 -15.41
CA ALA A 624 27.72 22.29 -14.83
C ALA A 624 28.57 23.01 -15.85
N ASN A 625 28.83 22.40 -17.03
CA ASN A 625 29.79 22.90 -17.99
C ASN A 625 29.18 23.09 -19.40
N ILE A 626 27.88 23.33 -19.51
CA ILE A 626 27.15 23.56 -20.78
C ILE A 626 27.68 24.77 -21.55
N HIS A 627 28.40 25.69 -20.91
CA HIS A 627 29.00 26.87 -21.51
C HIS A 627 30.16 26.54 -22.46
N ILE A 628 30.77 25.35 -22.34
CA ILE A 628 31.88 24.91 -23.18
C ILE A 628 31.32 24.33 -24.46
N GLN A 629 31.48 25.06 -25.58
CA GLN A 629 30.88 24.74 -26.89
C GLN A 629 31.83 24.04 -27.85
N GLY A 630 33.03 23.68 -27.38
CA GLY A 630 34.06 23.11 -28.24
C GLY A 630 34.90 24.17 -28.98
N ILE A 631 35.69 23.74 -29.98
CA ILE A 631 36.54 24.64 -30.78
C ILE A 631 35.68 25.23 -31.92
N PRO A 632 35.59 26.59 -32.07
CA PRO A 632 34.83 27.23 -33.14
C PRO A 632 35.52 27.06 -34.51
N GLU A 633 34.78 27.35 -35.59
CA GLU A 633 35.32 27.27 -36.96
C GLU A 633 36.54 28.19 -37.18
N ASN A 634 36.58 29.34 -36.53
CA ASN A 634 37.70 30.30 -36.60
C ASN A 634 38.25 30.52 -35.17
N PRO A 635 39.03 29.60 -34.63
CA PRO A 635 39.49 29.68 -33.28
C PRO A 635 40.68 30.61 -33.10
N ASP A 636 40.69 31.33 -31.97
CA ASP A 636 41.88 32.05 -31.55
C ASP A 636 42.96 31.08 -31.06
N THR A 637 44.23 31.41 -31.30
CA THR A 637 45.34 30.68 -30.70
C THR A 637 45.59 31.21 -29.29
N VAL A 638 45.34 30.34 -28.28
CA VAL A 638 45.48 30.69 -26.85
C VAL A 638 46.83 30.33 -26.24
N GLY A 639 47.67 29.62 -26.96
CA GLY A 639 49.00 29.20 -26.52
C GLY A 639 49.65 28.20 -27.50
N THR A 640 50.76 27.66 -27.11
CA THR A 640 51.47 26.57 -27.85
C THR A 640 51.86 25.47 -26.89
N ILE A 641 51.92 24.25 -27.37
CA ILE A 641 52.44 23.08 -26.64
C ILE A 641 53.54 22.42 -27.47
N ASN A 642 54.67 22.13 -26.85
CA ASN A 642 55.73 21.39 -27.55
C ASN A 642 55.44 19.90 -27.50
N ILE A 643 55.29 19.26 -28.68
CA ILE A 643 55.07 17.84 -28.81
C ILE A 643 56.36 17.19 -29.31
N PRO A 644 56.96 16.27 -28.55
CA PRO A 644 58.20 15.61 -28.94
C PRO A 644 58.15 14.99 -30.33
N GLY A 645 59.08 15.35 -31.23
CA GLY A 645 59.14 14.89 -32.61
C GLY A 645 58.33 15.74 -33.62
N TYR A 646 57.48 16.65 -33.14
CA TYR A 646 56.65 17.47 -34.01
C TYR A 646 56.79 19.01 -33.75
N GLY A 647 57.47 19.40 -32.65
CA GLY A 647 57.69 20.80 -32.31
C GLY A 647 56.49 21.48 -31.63
N ASP A 648 56.45 22.81 -31.75
CA ASP A 648 55.42 23.64 -31.13
C ASP A 648 54.12 23.61 -31.94
N VAL A 649 53.04 23.11 -31.32
CA VAL A 649 51.72 23.01 -31.89
C VAL A 649 50.81 24.10 -31.28
N PRO A 650 50.13 24.93 -32.10
CA PRO A 650 49.18 25.91 -31.58
C PRO A 650 48.03 25.28 -30.83
N LEU A 651 47.70 25.83 -29.66
CA LEU A 651 46.47 25.50 -28.93
C LEU A 651 45.37 26.45 -29.32
N LEU A 652 44.24 25.88 -29.74
CA LEU A 652 43.05 26.61 -30.17
C LEU A 652 42.13 26.89 -28.98
N GLY A 653 41.58 28.07 -28.91
CA GLY A 653 40.66 28.46 -27.83
C GLY A 653 39.30 27.83 -28.00
N LEU A 654 38.65 27.56 -26.85
CA LEU A 654 37.27 27.08 -26.81
C LEU A 654 36.28 28.23 -27.00
N ALA A 655 35.18 27.96 -27.72
CA ALA A 655 34.03 28.84 -27.71
C ALA A 655 33.29 28.68 -26.36
N ILE A 656 33.06 29.80 -25.72
CA ILE A 656 32.39 29.85 -24.42
C ILE A 656 31.11 30.67 -24.56
N ALA A 657 29.96 30.04 -24.30
CA ALA A 657 28.65 30.69 -24.29
C ALA A 657 28.02 30.45 -22.90
N PRO A 658 27.90 31.48 -22.04
CA PRO A 658 27.35 31.30 -20.70
C PRO A 658 25.96 30.65 -20.75
N GLY A 659 25.76 29.61 -19.95
CA GLY A 659 24.50 28.87 -19.84
C GLY A 659 23.51 29.62 -18.93
N GLU A 660 23.13 30.83 -19.31
CA GLU A 660 22.32 31.74 -18.47
C GLU A 660 20.93 31.20 -18.15
N ASP A 661 20.39 30.31 -18.98
CA ASP A 661 19.06 29.74 -18.82
C ASP A 661 19.04 28.52 -17.86
N SER A 662 20.20 27.92 -17.51
CA SER A 662 20.26 26.79 -16.59
C SER A 662 20.39 27.29 -15.15
N ARG A 663 19.45 26.83 -14.30
CA ARG A 663 19.48 27.10 -12.85
C ARG A 663 20.66 26.39 -12.19
N PHE A 664 20.88 25.12 -12.50
CA PHE A 664 21.98 24.36 -11.94
C PHE A 664 23.33 24.97 -12.27
N TYR A 665 23.52 25.39 -13.52
CA TYR A 665 24.75 26.07 -13.97
C TYR A 665 25.10 27.27 -13.10
N LYS A 666 24.12 28.13 -12.78
CA LYS A 666 24.33 29.30 -11.91
C LYS A 666 24.55 28.91 -10.45
N ALA A 667 23.70 28.01 -9.95
CA ALA A 667 23.70 27.62 -8.55
C ALA A 667 25.00 26.90 -8.16
N ILE A 668 25.50 25.98 -8.99
CA ILE A 668 26.73 25.24 -8.66
C ILE A 668 27.95 26.15 -8.60
N ARG A 669 28.00 27.20 -9.40
CA ARG A 669 29.09 28.20 -9.35
C ARG A 669 29.06 29.02 -8.07
N GLN A 670 27.88 29.34 -7.56
CA GLN A 670 27.75 29.97 -6.24
C GLN A 670 28.24 29.06 -5.11
N VAL A 671 27.93 27.76 -5.18
CA VAL A 671 28.38 26.76 -4.22
C VAL A 671 29.91 26.60 -4.25
N THR A 672 30.49 26.58 -5.43
CA THR A 672 31.94 26.36 -5.63
C THR A 672 32.77 27.64 -5.66
N GLY A 673 32.14 28.81 -5.69
CA GLY A 673 32.83 30.11 -5.76
C GLY A 673 33.51 30.40 -7.09
N GLN A 674 33.09 29.76 -8.19
CA GLN A 674 33.69 29.88 -9.53
C GLN A 674 32.97 30.91 -10.40
N GLY A 675 33.67 31.47 -11.37
CA GLY A 675 33.15 32.41 -12.35
C GLY A 675 32.25 31.73 -13.40
N LEU A 676 31.51 32.55 -14.16
CA LEU A 676 30.58 32.07 -15.19
C LEU A 676 31.26 31.27 -16.32
N THR A 677 32.56 31.56 -16.60
CA THR A 677 33.30 30.90 -17.65
C THR A 677 34.30 29.84 -17.18
N ASP A 678 34.31 29.61 -15.85
CA ASP A 678 35.21 28.62 -15.25
C ASP A 678 34.66 27.21 -15.38
N TYR A 679 35.54 26.25 -15.59
CA TYR A 679 35.20 24.83 -15.51
C TYR A 679 34.87 24.42 -14.08
N VAL A 680 33.78 23.72 -13.88
CA VAL A 680 33.36 23.16 -12.58
C VAL A 680 33.56 21.65 -12.58
N ASN A 681 34.46 21.15 -11.74
CA ASN A 681 34.61 19.71 -11.52
C ASN A 681 33.58 19.20 -10.52
N VAL A 682 32.39 18.83 -11.00
CA VAL A 682 31.30 18.30 -10.18
C VAL A 682 31.70 16.99 -9.49
N ASP A 683 32.48 16.15 -10.17
CA ASP A 683 32.94 14.86 -9.62
C ASP A 683 33.96 15.00 -8.47
N GLY A 684 34.46 16.19 -8.27
CA GLY A 684 35.32 16.56 -7.10
C GLY A 684 34.52 17.01 -5.87
N LEU A 685 33.18 17.12 -5.97
CA LEU A 685 32.34 17.55 -4.86
C LEU A 685 31.94 16.37 -3.98
N SER A 686 31.50 16.69 -2.76
CA SER A 686 30.88 15.73 -1.85
C SER A 686 29.35 15.82 -1.87
N PRO A 687 28.62 14.77 -1.52
CA PRO A 687 27.15 14.73 -1.56
C PRO A 687 26.46 15.88 -0.82
N ASP A 688 27.02 16.33 0.30
CA ASP A 688 26.51 17.41 1.14
C ASP A 688 26.56 18.80 0.48
N GLN A 689 27.35 18.95 -0.59
CA GLN A 689 27.41 20.17 -1.40
C GLN A 689 26.31 20.24 -2.48
N LEU A 690 25.58 19.15 -2.68
CA LEU A 690 24.57 19.00 -3.73
C LEU A 690 23.19 18.68 -3.13
N ASN A 691 22.17 19.24 -3.75
CA ASN A 691 20.76 18.92 -3.41
C ASN A 691 19.86 19.27 -4.60
N LEU A 692 18.60 18.78 -4.59
CA LEU A 692 17.66 19.00 -5.67
C LEU A 692 17.31 20.47 -5.90
N SER A 693 17.39 21.33 -4.89
CA SER A 693 17.04 22.76 -5.03
C SER A 693 18.02 23.55 -5.90
N LEU A 694 19.18 22.98 -6.21
CA LEU A 694 20.14 23.56 -7.16
C LEU A 694 19.63 23.48 -8.60
N PHE A 695 18.74 22.54 -8.89
CA PHE A 695 18.15 22.32 -10.22
C PHE A 695 16.82 23.06 -10.35
N SER A 696 16.41 23.31 -11.60
CA SER A 696 15.02 23.61 -11.93
C SER A 696 14.21 22.32 -12.14
N ALA A 697 12.90 22.42 -12.03
CA ALA A 697 12.02 21.31 -12.37
C ALA A 697 12.22 20.83 -13.82
N LYS A 698 12.42 21.78 -14.75
CA LYS A 698 12.65 21.48 -16.16
C LYS A 698 13.91 20.62 -16.35
N GLU A 699 15.02 20.97 -15.72
CA GLU A 699 16.29 20.23 -15.83
C GLU A 699 16.14 18.79 -15.37
N LEU A 700 15.37 18.53 -14.29
CA LEU A 700 15.14 17.18 -13.76
C LEU A 700 14.13 16.40 -14.60
N ASN A 701 13.07 17.06 -15.09
CA ASN A 701 12.00 16.42 -15.86
C ASN A 701 12.45 16.05 -17.29
N ASP A 702 13.24 16.89 -17.95
CA ASP A 702 13.76 16.61 -19.29
C ASP A 702 14.57 15.30 -19.35
N GLN A 703 15.15 14.89 -18.23
CA GLN A 703 15.91 13.65 -18.08
C GLN A 703 15.15 12.53 -17.37
N GLN A 704 13.89 12.74 -17.04
CA GLN A 704 13.04 11.76 -16.30
C GLN A 704 13.68 11.24 -15.01
N ILE A 705 14.37 12.12 -14.28
CA ILE A 705 15.05 11.76 -13.01
C ILE A 705 14.07 11.75 -11.86
N VAL A 706 13.09 12.67 -11.86
CA VAL A 706 12.02 12.77 -10.88
C VAL A 706 10.68 12.49 -11.56
N ASP A 707 9.82 11.75 -10.84
CA ASP A 707 8.43 11.52 -11.20
C ASP A 707 7.56 11.92 -10.01
N TYR A 708 6.55 12.79 -10.23
CA TYR A 708 5.77 13.32 -9.13
C TYR A 708 4.37 13.75 -9.57
N PHE A 709 3.41 13.50 -8.70
CA PHE A 709 2.05 14.03 -8.78
C PHE A 709 1.53 14.32 -7.36
N GLY A 710 0.88 15.47 -7.17
CA GLY A 710 0.50 15.95 -5.85
C GLY A 710 1.68 16.36 -4.95
N TYR A 711 2.88 16.38 -5.50
CA TYR A 711 4.11 16.92 -4.93
C TYR A 711 4.73 17.91 -5.89
N ASP A 712 5.64 18.74 -5.41
CA ASP A 712 6.57 19.50 -6.25
C ASP A 712 7.80 18.63 -6.61
N TYR A 713 8.68 19.14 -7.47
CA TYR A 713 9.89 18.43 -7.89
C TYR A 713 10.90 18.20 -6.75
N LEU A 714 10.77 18.89 -5.61
CA LEU A 714 11.56 18.70 -4.41
C LEU A 714 10.96 17.67 -3.45
N GLY A 715 9.75 17.18 -3.75
CA GLY A 715 9.03 16.22 -2.93
C GLY A 715 8.26 16.84 -1.75
N ASN A 716 7.93 18.13 -1.80
CA ASN A 716 7.00 18.76 -0.87
C ASN A 716 5.57 18.61 -1.37
N ASN A 717 4.60 18.48 -0.45
CA ASN A 717 3.18 18.44 -0.83
C ASN A 717 2.80 19.69 -1.63
N PHE A 718 2.08 19.49 -2.74
CA PHE A 718 1.63 20.53 -3.63
C PHE A 718 0.12 20.44 -3.83
N ASP A 719 -0.60 21.45 -3.34
CA ASP A 719 -2.06 21.56 -3.44
C ASP A 719 -2.50 22.78 -4.31
N GLY A 720 -1.56 23.34 -5.09
CA GLY A 720 -1.79 24.49 -5.96
C GLY A 720 -2.48 24.15 -7.28
N THR A 721 -2.84 25.20 -8.04
CA THR A 721 -3.34 25.08 -9.40
C THR A 721 -2.20 24.77 -10.39
N PHE A 722 -2.57 24.45 -11.64
CA PHE A 722 -1.60 24.29 -12.73
C PHE A 722 -0.73 25.52 -12.96
N ASP A 723 -1.32 26.71 -12.83
CA ASP A 723 -0.59 27.99 -12.97
C ASP A 723 0.38 28.21 -11.79
N ASP A 724 -0.03 27.82 -10.56
CA ASP A 724 0.85 27.88 -9.39
C ASP A 724 2.04 26.93 -9.54
N PHE A 725 1.81 25.74 -10.12
CA PHE A 725 2.85 24.76 -10.39
C PHE A 725 3.90 25.31 -11.33
N PHE A 726 3.49 25.90 -12.46
CA PHE A 726 4.41 26.50 -13.42
C PHE A 726 5.17 27.71 -12.85
N SER A 727 4.53 28.55 -12.07
CA SER A 727 5.19 29.72 -11.46
C SER A 727 6.17 29.34 -10.36
N ALA A 728 6.02 28.17 -9.72
CA ALA A 728 6.94 27.68 -8.69
C ALA A 728 8.18 26.95 -9.26
N THR A 729 8.16 26.59 -10.54
CA THR A 729 9.20 25.76 -11.18
C THR A 729 10.18 26.54 -12.07
N ASP A 730 9.94 27.83 -12.28
CA ASP A 730 10.82 28.73 -13.09
C ASP A 730 11.89 29.41 -12.21
#